data_946aab22436b9dd337a82841e21bf326
#
_entry.id   946aab22436b9dd337a82841e21bf326
#
_cell.length_a   1.000
_cell.length_b   1.000
_cell.length_c   1.000
_cell.angle_alpha   90.00
_cell.angle_beta   90.00
_cell.angle_gamma   90.00
#
_symmetry.space_group_name_H-M   'P 1'
#
loop_
_entity.id
_entity.type
_entity.pdbx_description
1 polymer ?
#
loop_
_entity_poly.entity_id
_entity_poly.type
_entity_poly.pdbx_seq_one_letter_code
_entity_poly.pdbx_strand_id
1 'polypeptide(L)'
;MAIELDDREIIALIEGEINSSSGYQDSEISAQREKAMEYFYGEPFGNEEDGRSQVVVTDVQDTIMWMMPSLMRIFTAGDRVVKFEPEGPEDEDAAEQATKYVNHVFYKQNNGFMILYNLFLDALINKVGIVKHYWEELDKVTSEEYSNLSDNEFRMLEQDENLELDQHTEMSKMVPVPDPMTGQMVEMEEKTHDAVFLRSNTEGRVTIENVPPEEFLINTGAKTVEDASFICHRSRKTRSDLIAMGFDEDIVGDLAATSNVDGITTSEEFTARHSYDSTGGATNQSSEESEELIEVFESYLNLDPKESGTSLLYKVTHAGSEVLDCEPIDYKPFSTVCPIPIPHKFFGLSVAETVEDIQLIRSTLTRNLLDNMYLANNGRFQVVEGQVNIDDLLTNRPGGIVRTRSPQALQPIQTPALQNYSFEMLEYWDNIKSGRTGVNPATQGLSADVLKSHVTAGAITGALTNGQGRIELIARVFADTGVRNIFKSIYNLVQRFENRKKIVRVHNQFAQIDPSSWKEDLDVSIEVGLGYGDQDIRMNNLSTFATLVEKVAQQTEGIINPDNIYNLMREIAEEMGIKNVDKFISPPSQEPPEPNVQEQAMQAQAQALMIEAQASQVAAQVKVKEAEIKAARLELERAEIEHTMALKREELKLKGIELGYEMSSGENVKAN
;
A
#
# COMPACT_ATOMS: atom_id res chain seq x y z
N MET A 1 -23.72 -47.28 8.69
CA MET A 1 -24.21 -46.34 7.67
C MET A 1 -23.64 -45.01 8.12
N ALA A 2 -22.67 -44.47 7.42
CA ALA A 2 -22.26 -43.11 7.68
C ALA A 2 -23.43 -42.24 7.18
N ILE A 3 -24.02 -41.46 8.06
CA ILE A 3 -25.02 -40.46 7.68
C ILE A 3 -24.18 -39.35 7.08
N GLU A 4 -24.26 -39.12 5.78
CA GLU A 4 -23.73 -37.90 5.16
C GLU A 4 -24.69 -36.77 5.51
N LEU A 5 -24.17 -35.63 5.98
CA LEU A 5 -24.97 -34.43 6.15
C LEU A 5 -25.61 -34.08 4.79
N ASP A 6 -26.92 -33.83 4.79
CA ASP A 6 -27.64 -33.38 3.60
C ASP A 6 -27.25 -31.89 3.33
N ASP A 7 -27.23 -31.49 2.05
CA ASP A 7 -26.90 -30.11 1.62
C ASP A 7 -27.74 -29.09 2.37
N ARG A 8 -28.99 -29.37 2.70
CA ARG A 8 -29.86 -28.51 3.48
C ARG A 8 -29.39 -28.31 4.93
N GLU A 9 -28.82 -29.35 5.54
CA GLU A 9 -28.28 -29.27 6.88
C GLU A 9 -26.99 -28.45 6.90
N ILE A 10 -26.17 -28.61 5.86
CA ILE A 10 -24.94 -27.80 5.67
C ILE A 10 -25.28 -26.32 5.51
N ILE A 11 -26.25 -25.99 4.65
CA ILE A 11 -26.73 -24.63 4.43
C ILE A 11 -27.27 -24.03 5.73
N ALA A 12 -28.10 -24.78 6.45
CA ALA A 12 -28.68 -24.30 7.71
C ALA A 12 -27.59 -23.97 8.77
N LEU A 13 -26.50 -24.76 8.83
CA LEU A 13 -25.35 -24.50 9.68
C LEU A 13 -24.62 -23.21 9.25
N ILE A 14 -24.37 -23.08 7.94
CA ILE A 14 -23.69 -21.91 7.36
C ILE A 14 -24.52 -20.63 7.59
N GLU A 15 -25.80 -20.66 7.31
CA GLU A 15 -26.70 -19.52 7.56
C GLU A 15 -26.73 -19.12 9.04
N GLY A 16 -26.69 -20.09 9.96
CA GLY A 16 -26.57 -19.84 11.39
C GLY A 16 -25.28 -19.09 11.75
N GLU A 17 -24.16 -19.50 11.17
CA GLU A 17 -22.85 -18.84 11.37
C GLU A 17 -22.79 -17.46 10.68
N ILE A 18 -23.35 -17.34 9.46
CA ILE A 18 -23.47 -16.05 8.75
C ILE A 18 -24.26 -15.07 9.60
N ASN A 19 -25.46 -15.46 10.07
CA ASN A 19 -26.32 -14.59 10.91
C ASN A 19 -25.65 -14.20 12.22
N SER A 20 -24.89 -15.10 12.84
CA SER A 20 -24.13 -14.81 14.06
C SER A 20 -22.99 -13.82 13.80
N SER A 21 -22.27 -13.98 12.68
CA SER A 21 -21.13 -13.15 12.30
C SER A 21 -21.57 -11.79 11.79
N SER A 22 -22.60 -11.72 10.93
CA SER A 22 -23.15 -10.47 10.42
C SER A 22 -23.81 -9.65 11.54
N GLY A 23 -24.55 -10.28 12.45
CA GLY A 23 -25.19 -9.59 13.57
C GLY A 23 -24.19 -8.82 14.45
N TYR A 24 -22.98 -9.33 14.64
CA TYR A 24 -21.91 -8.61 15.34
C TYR A 24 -21.28 -7.51 14.48
N GLN A 25 -20.96 -7.84 13.22
CA GLN A 25 -20.29 -6.88 12.34
C GLN A 25 -21.21 -5.73 11.97
N ASP A 26 -22.43 -6.00 11.59
CA ASP A 26 -23.41 -4.98 11.17
C ASP A 26 -23.82 -4.06 12.35
N SER A 27 -23.85 -4.55 13.58
CA SER A 27 -24.27 -3.74 14.73
C SER A 27 -23.19 -2.81 15.29
N GLU A 28 -21.92 -3.20 15.24
CA GLU A 28 -20.84 -2.44 15.89
C GLU A 28 -19.74 -2.01 14.91
N ILE A 29 -19.29 -2.91 14.05
CA ILE A 29 -18.12 -2.67 13.19
C ILE A 29 -18.52 -1.89 11.96
N SER A 30 -19.66 -2.22 11.35
CA SER A 30 -20.15 -1.55 10.13
C SER A 30 -20.37 -0.05 10.36
N ALA A 31 -21.09 0.32 11.40
CA ALA A 31 -21.32 1.73 11.76
C ALA A 31 -20.00 2.51 12.02
N GLN A 32 -18.99 1.84 12.59
CA GLN A 32 -17.68 2.47 12.80
C GLN A 32 -16.91 2.65 11.50
N ARG A 33 -17.03 1.71 10.55
CA ARG A 33 -16.39 1.80 9.23
C ARG A 33 -17.09 2.82 8.34
N GLU A 34 -18.43 2.81 8.31
CA GLU A 34 -19.23 3.83 7.64
C GLU A 34 -18.78 5.23 8.06
N LYS A 35 -18.78 5.48 9.36
CA LYS A 35 -18.34 6.75 9.94
C LYS A 35 -16.88 7.09 9.53
N ALA A 36 -15.97 6.12 9.56
CA ALA A 36 -14.59 6.34 9.16
C ALA A 36 -14.47 6.74 7.68
N MET A 37 -15.28 6.14 6.79
CA MET A 37 -15.35 6.49 5.37
C MET A 37 -15.96 7.88 5.16
N GLU A 38 -17.06 8.23 5.84
CA GLU A 38 -17.64 9.57 5.79
C GLU A 38 -16.62 10.65 6.18
N TYR A 39 -15.88 10.41 7.27
CA TYR A 39 -14.81 11.32 7.70
C TYR A 39 -13.67 11.39 6.71
N PHE A 40 -13.31 10.26 6.09
CA PHE A 40 -12.28 10.22 5.05
C PHE A 40 -12.68 10.99 3.81
N TYR A 41 -13.92 10.86 3.36
CA TYR A 41 -14.43 11.62 2.19
C TYR A 41 -14.78 13.07 2.52
N GLY A 42 -14.83 13.43 3.79
CA GLY A 42 -15.17 14.79 4.24
C GLY A 42 -16.65 15.10 4.07
N GLU A 43 -17.51 14.10 4.27
CA GLU A 43 -18.95 14.28 4.21
C GLU A 43 -19.47 15.14 5.39
N PRO A 44 -20.59 15.81 5.23
CA PRO A 44 -21.21 16.58 6.31
C PRO A 44 -21.56 15.70 7.52
N PHE A 45 -21.27 16.19 8.72
CA PHE A 45 -21.52 15.43 9.96
C PHE A 45 -23.01 15.39 10.39
N GLY A 46 -23.91 16.05 9.66
CA GLY A 46 -25.33 16.15 10.01
C GLY A 46 -25.64 17.18 11.13
N ASN A 47 -24.63 17.91 11.59
CA ASN A 47 -24.78 18.98 12.57
C ASN A 47 -24.68 20.39 11.97
N GLU A 48 -24.76 20.49 10.64
CA GLU A 48 -24.73 21.73 9.86
C GLU A 48 -26.04 22.48 10.01
N GLU A 49 -25.95 23.80 10.21
CA GLU A 49 -27.09 24.68 10.29
C GLU A 49 -27.25 25.50 8.99
N ASP A 50 -28.46 25.57 8.47
CA ASP A 50 -28.75 26.38 7.29
C ASP A 50 -28.43 27.86 7.53
N GLY A 51 -27.75 28.46 6.55
CA GLY A 51 -27.32 29.86 6.62
C GLY A 51 -26.04 30.11 7.43
N ARG A 52 -25.38 29.05 7.87
CA ARG A 52 -24.04 29.07 8.47
C ARG A 52 -23.00 28.35 7.64
N SER A 53 -21.75 28.46 8.02
CA SER A 53 -20.67 27.75 7.37
C SER A 53 -20.82 26.24 7.57
N GLN A 54 -20.74 25.47 6.46
CA GLN A 54 -20.85 24.02 6.44
C GLN A 54 -19.51 23.33 6.09
N VAL A 55 -18.41 24.05 6.20
CA VAL A 55 -17.07 23.54 5.86
C VAL A 55 -16.71 22.35 6.72
N VAL A 56 -16.24 21.28 6.08
CA VAL A 56 -15.63 20.11 6.70
C VAL A 56 -14.13 20.14 6.44
N VAL A 57 -13.32 19.97 7.46
CA VAL A 57 -11.87 19.80 7.35
C VAL A 57 -11.57 18.32 7.17
N THR A 58 -10.69 17.94 6.25
CA THR A 58 -10.40 16.55 5.88
C THR A 58 -9.16 15.99 6.58
N ASP A 59 -9.08 16.13 7.91
CA ASP A 59 -7.89 15.70 8.69
C ASP A 59 -7.61 14.20 8.61
N VAL A 60 -8.66 13.37 8.53
CA VAL A 60 -8.53 11.91 8.38
C VAL A 60 -7.90 11.56 7.04
N GLN A 61 -8.45 12.14 5.96
CA GLN A 61 -7.92 11.94 4.61
C GLN A 61 -6.47 12.39 4.51
N ASP A 62 -6.19 13.61 4.94
CA ASP A 62 -4.85 14.19 4.91
C ASP A 62 -3.84 13.29 5.65
N THR A 63 -4.20 12.83 6.86
CA THR A 63 -3.33 11.98 7.67
C THR A 63 -3.02 10.66 6.96
N ILE A 64 -4.04 9.96 6.46
CA ILE A 64 -3.88 8.67 5.79
C ILE A 64 -3.09 8.83 4.50
N MET A 65 -3.43 9.83 3.68
CA MET A 65 -2.73 10.08 2.42
C MET A 65 -1.26 10.50 2.62
N TRP A 66 -0.90 11.08 3.77
CA TRP A 66 0.49 11.33 4.12
C TRP A 66 1.22 10.09 4.64
N MET A 67 0.54 9.16 5.29
CA MET A 67 1.14 7.91 5.74
C MET A 67 1.40 6.93 4.59
N MET A 68 0.51 6.87 3.61
CA MET A 68 0.57 5.93 2.48
C MET A 68 1.90 5.91 1.72
N PRO A 69 2.47 7.06 1.29
CA PRO A 69 3.76 7.05 0.59
C PRO A 69 4.90 6.47 1.42
N SER A 70 4.89 6.72 2.73
CA SER A 70 5.92 6.18 3.64
C SER A 70 5.76 4.67 3.81
N LEU A 71 4.53 4.18 4.00
CA LEU A 71 4.23 2.75 4.06
C LEU A 71 4.58 2.05 2.75
N MET A 72 4.11 2.57 1.63
CA MET A 72 4.40 1.98 0.31
C MET A 72 5.90 1.92 0.04
N ARG A 73 6.65 2.95 0.40
CA ARG A 73 8.10 2.97 0.23
C ARG A 73 8.78 1.85 1.01
N ILE A 74 8.36 1.58 2.24
CA ILE A 74 8.94 0.51 3.06
C ILE A 74 8.86 -0.84 2.34
N PHE A 75 7.74 -1.12 1.66
CA PHE A 75 7.51 -2.39 0.97
C PHE A 75 7.90 -2.39 -0.51
N THR A 76 8.14 -1.23 -1.13
CA THR A 76 8.41 -1.16 -2.58
C THR A 76 9.75 -0.50 -2.91
N ALA A 77 10.56 -0.12 -1.92
CA ALA A 77 11.86 0.51 -2.15
C ALA A 77 12.89 -0.43 -2.81
N GLY A 78 12.79 -1.73 -2.53
CA GLY A 78 13.63 -2.78 -3.11
C GLY A 78 12.94 -3.55 -4.24
N ASP A 79 13.73 -4.27 -5.02
CA ASP A 79 13.20 -5.22 -6.01
C ASP A 79 12.67 -6.52 -5.33
N ARG A 80 12.86 -6.65 -4.02
CA ARG A 80 12.44 -7.79 -3.18
C ARG A 80 11.78 -7.27 -1.92
N VAL A 81 10.59 -7.78 -1.62
CA VAL A 81 9.88 -7.49 -0.35
C VAL A 81 10.16 -8.57 0.66
N VAL A 82 10.26 -9.80 0.17
CA VAL A 82 10.39 -10.99 1.00
C VAL A 82 11.59 -11.79 0.54
N LYS A 83 12.33 -12.32 1.49
CA LYS A 83 13.41 -13.27 1.31
C LYS A 83 13.06 -14.57 2.01
N PHE A 84 13.15 -15.67 1.29
CA PHE A 84 13.05 -17.00 1.87
C PHE A 84 14.42 -17.41 2.40
N GLU A 85 14.46 -17.87 3.65
CA GLU A 85 15.68 -18.29 4.30
C GLU A 85 15.76 -19.83 4.29
N PRO A 86 16.91 -20.40 3.89
CA PRO A 86 17.09 -21.85 3.91
C PRO A 86 17.15 -22.37 5.34
N GLU A 87 16.52 -23.52 5.61
CA GLU A 87 16.69 -24.21 6.88
C GLU A 87 18.01 -25.00 6.96
N GLY A 88 18.50 -25.48 5.80
CA GLY A 88 19.73 -26.22 5.67
C GLY A 88 20.61 -25.75 4.52
N PRO A 89 21.93 -26.07 4.54
CA PRO A 89 22.85 -25.65 3.49
C PRO A 89 22.50 -26.21 2.11
N GLU A 90 21.73 -27.30 2.03
CA GLU A 90 21.25 -27.91 0.80
C GLU A 90 20.08 -27.13 0.14
N ASP A 91 19.45 -26.22 0.88
CA ASP A 91 18.26 -25.49 0.44
C ASP A 91 18.55 -24.07 -0.03
N GLU A 92 19.82 -23.65 -0.01
CA GLU A 92 20.22 -22.27 -0.35
C GLU A 92 19.80 -21.87 -1.77
N ASP A 93 20.07 -22.76 -2.76
CA ASP A 93 19.66 -22.53 -4.15
C ASP A 93 18.13 -22.48 -4.32
N ALA A 94 17.41 -23.37 -3.62
CA ALA A 94 15.95 -23.43 -3.65
C ALA A 94 15.32 -22.18 -3.04
N ALA A 95 15.83 -21.70 -1.90
CA ALA A 95 15.39 -20.50 -1.23
C ALA A 95 15.63 -19.23 -2.09
N GLU A 96 16.76 -19.16 -2.78
CA GLU A 96 17.05 -18.06 -3.70
C GLU A 96 16.11 -18.09 -4.93
N GLN A 97 15.85 -19.25 -5.51
CA GLN A 97 14.91 -19.42 -6.60
C GLN A 97 13.49 -19.05 -6.16
N ALA A 98 13.05 -19.54 -4.99
CA ALA A 98 11.75 -19.21 -4.41
C ALA A 98 11.60 -17.70 -4.18
N THR A 99 12.63 -17.06 -3.59
CA THR A 99 12.66 -15.62 -3.38
C THR A 99 12.45 -14.86 -4.69
N LYS A 100 13.17 -15.22 -5.74
CA LYS A 100 13.07 -14.56 -7.04
C LYS A 100 11.70 -14.78 -7.69
N TYR A 101 11.21 -16.02 -7.65
CA TYR A 101 9.99 -16.39 -8.35
C TYR A 101 8.73 -15.88 -7.65
N VAL A 102 8.61 -16.04 -6.34
CA VAL A 102 7.45 -15.58 -5.58
C VAL A 102 7.29 -14.06 -5.66
N ASN A 103 8.39 -13.30 -5.56
CA ASN A 103 8.36 -11.85 -5.80
C ASN A 103 7.94 -11.52 -7.24
N HIS A 104 8.37 -12.30 -8.24
CA HIS A 104 7.93 -12.12 -9.64
C HIS A 104 6.42 -12.38 -9.80
N VAL A 105 5.89 -13.46 -9.24
CA VAL A 105 4.46 -13.78 -9.22
C VAL A 105 3.66 -12.65 -8.60
N PHE A 106 4.09 -12.16 -7.45
CA PHE A 106 3.40 -11.09 -6.76
C PHE A 106 3.40 -9.77 -7.55
N TYR A 107 4.58 -9.29 -7.97
CA TYR A 107 4.67 -7.97 -8.59
C TYR A 107 4.29 -7.92 -10.07
N LYS A 108 4.59 -8.99 -10.83
CA LYS A 108 4.43 -8.97 -12.30
C LYS A 108 3.16 -9.66 -12.77
N GLN A 109 2.77 -10.75 -12.12
CA GLN A 109 1.55 -11.46 -12.52
C GLN A 109 0.31 -10.85 -11.85
N ASN A 110 0.43 -10.36 -10.61
CA ASN A 110 -0.70 -9.90 -9.80
C ASN A 110 -0.74 -8.39 -9.53
N ASN A 111 0.12 -7.58 -10.17
CA ASN A 111 0.16 -6.13 -9.89
C ASN A 111 0.30 -5.79 -8.39
N GLY A 112 1.27 -6.41 -7.72
CA GLY A 112 1.45 -6.39 -6.27
C GLY A 112 1.50 -4.99 -5.64
N PHE A 113 1.93 -3.97 -6.41
CA PHE A 113 1.89 -2.59 -5.93
C PHE A 113 0.47 -2.13 -5.59
N MET A 114 -0.49 -2.36 -6.49
CA MET A 114 -1.87 -1.95 -6.27
C MET A 114 -2.56 -2.80 -5.20
N ILE A 115 -2.20 -4.08 -5.12
CA ILE A 115 -2.70 -4.96 -4.05
C ILE A 115 -2.28 -4.43 -2.68
N LEU A 116 -1.01 -4.10 -2.49
CA LEU A 116 -0.53 -3.52 -1.22
C LEU A 116 -1.15 -2.14 -0.95
N TYR A 117 -1.29 -1.31 -1.99
CA TYR A 117 -1.90 0.00 -1.84
C TYR A 117 -3.33 -0.09 -1.32
N ASN A 118 -4.16 -0.92 -1.95
CA ASN A 118 -5.56 -1.11 -1.55
C ASN A 118 -5.65 -1.77 -0.18
N LEU A 119 -4.85 -2.80 0.08
CA LEU A 119 -4.79 -3.50 1.36
C LEU A 119 -4.47 -2.56 2.53
N PHE A 120 -3.48 -1.70 2.36
CA PHE A 120 -3.07 -0.76 3.41
C PHE A 120 -4.08 0.38 3.57
N LEU A 121 -4.65 0.88 2.48
CA LEU A 121 -5.66 1.93 2.51
C LEU A 121 -6.91 1.45 3.25
N ASP A 122 -7.43 0.26 2.91
CA ASP A 122 -8.56 -0.33 3.61
C ASP A 122 -8.26 -0.54 5.10
N ALA A 123 -7.08 -1.04 5.43
CA ALA A 123 -6.70 -1.22 6.83
C ALA A 123 -6.66 0.11 7.61
N LEU A 124 -6.13 1.17 7.02
CA LEU A 124 -6.01 2.48 7.66
C LEU A 124 -7.38 3.15 7.87
N ILE A 125 -8.34 2.91 6.97
CA ILE A 125 -9.70 3.46 7.05
C ILE A 125 -10.61 2.51 7.83
N ASN A 126 -10.71 1.24 7.39
CA ASN A 126 -11.74 0.27 7.78
C ASN A 126 -11.27 -0.74 8.83
N LYS A 127 -10.20 -0.47 9.59
CA LYS A 127 -9.61 -1.30 10.66
C LYS A 127 -8.85 -2.52 10.15
N VAL A 128 -9.28 -3.15 9.07
CA VAL A 128 -8.69 -4.34 8.50
C VAL A 128 -8.65 -4.24 6.98
N GLY A 129 -7.51 -4.60 6.41
CA GLY A 129 -7.38 -4.88 4.98
C GLY A 129 -7.32 -6.38 4.78
N ILE A 130 -7.92 -6.87 3.73
CA ILE A 130 -8.11 -8.30 3.48
C ILE A 130 -7.69 -8.61 2.05
N VAL A 131 -6.97 -9.71 1.90
CA VAL A 131 -6.55 -10.25 0.60
C VAL A 131 -6.88 -11.73 0.57
N LYS A 132 -7.48 -12.17 -0.52
CA LYS A 132 -7.70 -13.58 -0.86
C LYS A 132 -6.64 -14.03 -1.84
N HIS A 133 -6.11 -15.23 -1.67
CA HIS A 133 -5.10 -15.83 -2.55
C HIS A 133 -5.50 -17.26 -2.89
N TYR A 134 -5.58 -17.56 -4.18
CA TYR A 134 -6.02 -18.85 -4.67
C TYR A 134 -5.35 -19.20 -6.00
N TRP A 135 -5.44 -20.46 -6.35
CA TRP A 135 -5.02 -20.95 -7.67
C TRP A 135 -6.19 -20.82 -8.64
N GLU A 136 -5.97 -20.19 -9.77
CA GLU A 136 -6.95 -20.01 -10.81
C GLU A 136 -6.48 -20.72 -12.07
N GLU A 137 -7.36 -21.54 -12.66
CA GLU A 137 -7.13 -22.18 -13.94
C GLU A 137 -7.87 -21.39 -15.02
N LEU A 138 -7.15 -20.91 -16.00
CA LEU A 138 -7.68 -20.13 -17.10
C LEU A 138 -7.57 -20.94 -18.39
N ASP A 139 -8.68 -21.22 -19.01
CA ASP A 139 -8.74 -21.82 -20.32
C ASP A 139 -8.52 -20.75 -21.39
N LYS A 140 -7.33 -20.76 -21.98
CA LYS A 140 -6.98 -19.87 -23.06
C LYS A 140 -7.28 -20.54 -24.39
N VAL A 141 -8.38 -20.13 -25.00
CA VAL A 141 -8.77 -20.63 -26.32
C VAL A 141 -8.05 -19.79 -27.38
N THR A 142 -7.26 -20.45 -28.23
CA THR A 142 -6.60 -19.86 -29.38
C THR A 142 -7.10 -20.48 -30.66
N SER A 143 -7.53 -19.67 -31.61
CA SER A 143 -7.97 -20.16 -32.94
C SER A 143 -6.75 -20.38 -33.83
N GLU A 144 -6.61 -21.59 -34.37
CA GLU A 144 -5.56 -21.98 -35.30
C GLU A 144 -6.18 -22.36 -36.65
N GLU A 145 -5.81 -21.65 -37.71
CA GLU A 145 -6.31 -21.91 -39.06
C GLU A 145 -5.31 -22.82 -39.81
N TYR A 146 -5.84 -23.92 -40.32
CA TYR A 146 -5.10 -24.88 -41.13
C TYR A 146 -5.70 -24.96 -42.52
N SER A 147 -4.86 -24.91 -43.56
CA SER A 147 -5.27 -24.97 -44.96
C SER A 147 -4.57 -26.08 -45.70
N ASN A 148 -5.28 -26.74 -46.63
CA ASN A 148 -4.82 -27.84 -47.46
C ASN A 148 -4.30 -29.05 -46.66
N LEU A 149 -4.92 -29.39 -45.56
CA LEU A 149 -4.64 -30.62 -44.81
C LEU A 149 -5.03 -31.87 -45.61
N SER A 150 -4.21 -32.90 -45.57
CA SER A 150 -4.58 -34.21 -46.04
C SER A 150 -5.52 -34.90 -45.02
N ASP A 151 -6.29 -35.92 -45.50
CA ASP A 151 -7.17 -36.75 -44.66
C ASP A 151 -6.49 -37.27 -43.39
N ASN A 152 -5.20 -37.64 -43.49
CA ASN A 152 -4.46 -38.16 -42.34
C ASN A 152 -4.08 -37.08 -41.34
N GLU A 153 -3.66 -35.91 -41.83
CA GLU A 153 -3.31 -34.76 -40.98
C GLU A 153 -4.53 -34.21 -40.28
N PHE A 154 -5.67 -34.10 -40.98
CA PHE A 154 -6.92 -33.67 -40.39
C PHE A 154 -7.37 -34.61 -39.24
N ARG A 155 -7.33 -35.94 -39.47
CA ARG A 155 -7.65 -36.94 -38.44
C ARG A 155 -6.69 -36.90 -37.25
N MET A 156 -5.42 -36.59 -37.47
CA MET A 156 -4.46 -36.45 -36.37
C MET A 156 -4.78 -35.23 -35.51
N LEU A 157 -5.21 -34.14 -36.12
CA LEU A 157 -5.65 -32.93 -35.39
C LEU A 157 -6.97 -33.16 -34.67
N GLU A 158 -7.92 -33.89 -35.28
CA GLU A 158 -9.21 -34.24 -34.67
C GLU A 158 -9.06 -35.19 -33.45
N GLN A 159 -7.96 -35.94 -33.37
CA GLN A 159 -7.66 -36.85 -32.24
C GLN A 159 -6.89 -36.13 -31.09
N ASP A 160 -6.49 -34.90 -31.27
CA ASP A 160 -5.83 -34.13 -30.21
C ASP A 160 -6.91 -33.62 -29.23
N GLU A 161 -6.88 -34.11 -28.00
CA GLU A 161 -7.83 -33.77 -26.94
C GLU A 161 -7.88 -32.25 -26.60
N ASN A 162 -6.84 -31.50 -27.01
CA ASN A 162 -6.76 -30.07 -26.76
C ASN A 162 -7.26 -29.22 -27.94
N LEU A 163 -7.73 -29.86 -29.04
CA LEU A 163 -8.21 -29.18 -30.22
C LEU A 163 -9.69 -29.49 -30.47
N GLU A 164 -10.52 -28.46 -30.49
CA GLU A 164 -11.91 -28.53 -30.86
C GLU A 164 -12.13 -27.94 -32.25
N LEU A 165 -12.86 -28.65 -33.11
CA LEU A 165 -13.14 -28.24 -34.49
C LEU A 165 -14.25 -27.18 -34.48
N ASP A 166 -13.92 -25.92 -34.86
CA ASP A 166 -14.86 -24.80 -34.99
C ASP A 166 -15.45 -24.76 -36.42
N GLN A 167 -14.60 -24.76 -37.44
CA GLN A 167 -15.03 -24.67 -38.83
C GLN A 167 -14.29 -25.69 -39.69
N HIS A 168 -14.99 -26.31 -40.63
CA HIS A 168 -14.42 -27.29 -41.53
C HIS A 168 -14.97 -27.13 -42.95
N THR A 169 -14.10 -27.08 -43.93
CA THR A 169 -14.43 -27.04 -45.35
C THR A 169 -13.64 -28.12 -46.07
N GLU A 170 -14.36 -29.05 -46.70
CA GLU A 170 -13.75 -30.08 -47.52
C GLU A 170 -13.66 -29.60 -48.97
N MET A 171 -12.46 -29.69 -49.56
CA MET A 171 -12.23 -29.41 -50.98
C MET A 171 -11.69 -30.67 -51.65
N SER A 172 -12.23 -31.00 -52.81
CA SER A 172 -11.70 -32.09 -53.63
C SER A 172 -10.95 -31.53 -54.83
N LYS A 173 -9.75 -32.03 -55.07
CA LYS A 173 -8.91 -31.66 -56.19
C LYS A 173 -8.47 -32.86 -56.97
N MET A 174 -8.66 -32.85 -58.28
CA MET A 174 -8.15 -33.88 -59.16
C MET A 174 -6.64 -33.72 -59.36
N VAL A 175 -5.86 -34.67 -58.85
CA VAL A 175 -4.38 -34.68 -58.99
C VAL A 175 -3.96 -35.85 -59.85
N PRO A 176 -3.14 -35.64 -60.90
CA PRO A 176 -2.63 -36.73 -61.73
C PRO A 176 -1.54 -37.51 -60.95
N VAL A 177 -1.87 -38.76 -60.62
CA VAL A 177 -0.98 -39.69 -59.89
C VAL A 177 -0.56 -40.79 -60.84
N PRO A 178 0.74 -41.16 -60.93
CA PRO A 178 1.17 -42.29 -61.74
C PRO A 178 0.69 -43.59 -61.15
N ASP A 179 -0.06 -44.38 -61.93
CA ASP A 179 -0.49 -45.74 -61.54
C ASP A 179 0.73 -46.62 -61.34
N PRO A 180 0.88 -47.27 -60.17
CA PRO A 180 2.05 -48.09 -59.85
C PRO A 180 2.19 -49.35 -60.74
N MET A 181 1.13 -49.77 -61.44
CA MET A 181 1.17 -50.95 -62.31
C MET A 181 1.38 -50.63 -63.82
N THR A 182 0.85 -49.51 -64.27
CA THR A 182 0.85 -49.19 -65.72
C THR A 182 1.72 -47.99 -66.09
N GLY A 183 2.19 -47.20 -65.12
CA GLY A 183 2.96 -45.97 -65.37
C GLY A 183 2.17 -44.85 -66.05
N GLN A 184 0.89 -45.02 -66.30
CA GLN A 184 0.01 -43.99 -66.87
C GLN A 184 -0.50 -43.06 -65.78
N MET A 185 -0.60 -41.74 -66.09
CA MET A 185 -1.16 -40.76 -65.19
C MET A 185 -2.68 -40.99 -65.13
N VAL A 186 -3.16 -41.32 -63.94
CA VAL A 186 -4.59 -41.46 -63.63
C VAL A 186 -4.98 -40.26 -62.70
N GLU A 187 -6.08 -39.61 -63.06
CA GLU A 187 -6.64 -38.56 -62.17
C GLU A 187 -7.23 -39.24 -60.97
N MET A 188 -6.66 -39.00 -59.81
CA MET A 188 -7.22 -39.39 -58.52
C MET A 188 -7.79 -38.13 -57.81
N GLU A 189 -8.92 -38.31 -57.19
CA GLU A 189 -9.52 -37.30 -56.33
C GLU A 189 -8.76 -37.28 -55.02
N GLU A 190 -8.06 -36.21 -54.75
CA GLU A 190 -7.40 -35.96 -53.46
C GLU A 190 -8.26 -34.95 -52.68
N LYS A 191 -8.71 -35.38 -51.49
CA LYS A 191 -9.45 -34.52 -50.59
C LYS A 191 -8.48 -33.72 -49.75
N THR A 192 -8.74 -32.42 -49.69
CA THR A 192 -8.03 -31.51 -48.85
C THR A 192 -9.01 -30.81 -47.94
N HIS A 193 -8.58 -30.56 -46.69
CA HIS A 193 -9.42 -29.98 -45.66
C HIS A 193 -8.83 -28.62 -45.26
N ASP A 194 -9.69 -27.62 -45.26
CA ASP A 194 -9.41 -26.33 -44.60
C ASP A 194 -10.23 -26.33 -43.31
N ALA A 195 -9.56 -26.18 -42.17
CA ALA A 195 -10.21 -26.26 -40.87
C ALA A 195 -9.68 -25.22 -39.92
N VAL A 196 -10.58 -24.73 -39.09
CA VAL A 196 -10.25 -23.84 -37.95
C VAL A 196 -10.44 -24.69 -36.68
N PHE A 197 -9.37 -24.84 -35.94
CA PHE A 197 -9.40 -25.52 -34.66
C PHE A 197 -9.23 -24.50 -33.54
N LEU A 198 -9.99 -24.67 -32.48
CA LEU A 198 -9.85 -23.97 -31.21
C LEU A 198 -8.94 -24.81 -30.31
N ARG A 199 -7.74 -24.28 -30.03
CA ARG A 199 -6.84 -24.92 -29.08
C ARG A 199 -7.14 -24.37 -27.68
N SER A 200 -7.63 -25.22 -26.80
CA SER A 200 -7.77 -24.93 -25.38
C SER A 200 -6.46 -25.26 -24.66
N ASN A 201 -5.91 -24.29 -23.99
CA ASN A 201 -4.70 -24.44 -23.20
C ASN A 201 -4.99 -23.94 -21.79
N THR A 202 -5.16 -24.86 -20.86
CA THR A 202 -5.38 -24.51 -19.44
C THR A 202 -4.06 -24.04 -18.83
N GLU A 203 -3.97 -22.76 -18.52
CA GLU A 203 -2.84 -22.15 -17.80
C GLU A 203 -3.27 -21.80 -16.39
N GLY A 204 -2.67 -22.48 -15.41
CA GLY A 204 -2.88 -22.14 -14.01
C GLY A 204 -1.99 -21.00 -13.56
N ARG A 205 -2.52 -20.13 -12.71
CA ARG A 205 -1.79 -19.04 -12.08
C ARG A 205 -2.23 -18.82 -10.64
N VAL A 206 -1.33 -18.23 -9.85
CA VAL A 206 -1.71 -17.71 -8.54
C VAL A 206 -2.41 -16.38 -8.73
N THR A 207 -3.62 -16.24 -8.23
CA THR A 207 -4.42 -15.02 -8.25
C THR A 207 -4.57 -14.46 -6.84
N ILE A 208 -4.37 -13.14 -6.72
CA ILE A 208 -4.43 -12.40 -5.46
C ILE A 208 -5.42 -11.26 -5.65
N GLU A 209 -6.44 -11.25 -4.81
CA GLU A 209 -7.55 -10.31 -4.88
C GLU A 209 -7.72 -9.56 -3.56
N ASN A 210 -7.91 -8.24 -3.63
CA ASN A 210 -8.32 -7.47 -2.47
C ASN A 210 -9.82 -7.70 -2.21
N VAL A 211 -10.16 -8.08 -1.00
CA VAL A 211 -11.55 -8.30 -0.58
C VAL A 211 -12.02 -7.08 0.21
N PRO A 212 -13.11 -6.44 -0.22
CA PRO A 212 -13.72 -5.36 0.55
C PRO A 212 -14.10 -5.85 1.95
N PRO A 213 -13.82 -5.09 3.02
CA PRO A 213 -14.11 -5.53 4.38
C PRO A 213 -15.59 -5.87 4.66
N GLU A 214 -16.52 -5.27 3.92
CA GLU A 214 -17.95 -5.56 3.97
C GLU A 214 -18.35 -6.90 3.36
N GLU A 215 -17.51 -7.46 2.49
CA GLU A 215 -17.73 -8.77 1.88
C GLU A 215 -17.17 -9.94 2.70
N PHE A 216 -16.42 -9.62 3.74
CA PHE A 216 -15.73 -10.61 4.57
C PHE A 216 -16.40 -10.76 5.94
N LEU A 217 -16.90 -11.95 6.23
CA LEU A 217 -17.49 -12.29 7.51
C LEU A 217 -16.57 -13.26 8.28
N ILE A 218 -16.46 -13.03 9.57
CA ILE A 218 -15.68 -13.86 10.49
C ILE A 218 -16.41 -14.05 11.79
N ASN A 219 -16.29 -15.20 12.43
CA ASN A 219 -16.95 -15.48 13.69
C ASN A 219 -16.44 -14.56 14.82
N THR A 220 -17.31 -14.18 15.74
CA THR A 220 -17.06 -13.19 16.80
C THR A 220 -15.94 -13.55 17.77
N GLY A 221 -15.65 -14.84 17.95
CA GLY A 221 -14.61 -15.35 18.84
C GLY A 221 -13.22 -15.40 18.25
N ALA A 222 -13.07 -15.18 16.95
CA ALA A 222 -11.79 -15.29 16.24
C ALA A 222 -10.82 -14.19 16.67
N LYS A 223 -9.55 -14.54 16.72
CA LYS A 223 -8.42 -13.61 16.95
C LYS A 223 -7.58 -13.42 15.70
N THR A 224 -7.46 -14.49 14.91
CA THR A 224 -6.75 -14.53 13.63
C THR A 224 -7.59 -15.30 12.61
N VAL A 225 -7.20 -15.25 11.34
CA VAL A 225 -7.81 -16.04 10.26
C VAL A 225 -7.66 -17.54 10.53
N GLU A 226 -6.49 -17.95 11.01
CA GLU A 226 -6.17 -19.36 11.30
C GLU A 226 -7.02 -19.91 12.44
N ASP A 227 -7.24 -19.12 13.51
CA ASP A 227 -8.00 -19.50 14.71
C ASP A 227 -9.53 -19.46 14.50
N ALA A 228 -10.00 -18.82 13.43
CA ALA A 228 -11.44 -18.67 13.16
C ALA A 228 -12.11 -20.04 12.90
N SER A 229 -13.22 -20.30 13.56
CA SER A 229 -14.04 -21.50 13.28
C SER A 229 -14.86 -21.36 12.00
N PHE A 230 -15.20 -20.12 11.64
CA PHE A 230 -15.98 -19.78 10.45
C PHE A 230 -15.45 -18.50 9.81
N ILE A 231 -15.30 -18.54 8.49
CA ILE A 231 -15.03 -17.38 7.62
C ILE A 231 -15.92 -17.51 6.41
N CYS A 232 -16.48 -16.40 5.94
CA CYS A 232 -17.25 -16.37 4.70
C CYS A 232 -16.86 -15.14 3.87
N HIS A 233 -16.67 -15.36 2.59
CA HIS A 233 -16.55 -14.34 1.56
C HIS A 233 -17.84 -14.31 0.76
N ARG A 234 -18.60 -13.24 0.91
CA ARG A 234 -19.80 -13.00 0.12
C ARG A 234 -19.46 -12.11 -1.08
N SER A 235 -19.78 -12.57 -2.26
CA SER A 235 -19.47 -11.85 -3.49
C SER A 235 -20.67 -11.88 -4.44
N ARG A 236 -20.70 -10.98 -5.40
CA ARG A 236 -21.69 -11.00 -6.47
C ARG A 236 -21.00 -11.39 -7.76
N LYS A 237 -21.54 -12.41 -8.41
CA LYS A 237 -21.05 -12.93 -9.70
C LYS A 237 -22.17 -12.98 -10.70
N THR A 238 -21.86 -12.84 -11.98
CA THR A 238 -22.84 -13.04 -13.02
C THR A 238 -23.12 -14.53 -13.22
N ARG A 239 -24.28 -14.90 -13.77
CA ARG A 239 -24.54 -16.31 -14.16
C ARG A 239 -23.47 -16.84 -15.11
N SER A 240 -23.07 -16.00 -16.09
CA SER A 240 -22.00 -16.33 -17.03
C SER A 240 -20.67 -16.63 -16.32
N ASP A 241 -20.30 -15.84 -15.30
CA ASP A 241 -19.07 -16.10 -14.53
C ASP A 241 -19.14 -17.42 -13.76
N LEU A 242 -20.31 -17.76 -13.17
CA LEU A 242 -20.48 -19.00 -12.44
C LEU A 242 -20.37 -20.23 -13.37
N ILE A 243 -20.96 -20.18 -14.56
CA ILE A 243 -20.82 -21.22 -15.56
C ILE A 243 -19.35 -21.33 -16.03
N ALA A 244 -18.69 -20.20 -16.27
CA ALA A 244 -17.28 -20.18 -16.64
C ALA A 244 -16.34 -20.72 -15.54
N MET A 245 -16.75 -20.63 -14.27
CA MET A 245 -16.06 -21.25 -13.14
C MET A 245 -16.25 -22.77 -13.06
N GLY A 246 -17.11 -23.33 -13.91
CA GLY A 246 -17.34 -24.78 -14.02
C GLY A 246 -18.54 -25.31 -13.21
N PHE A 247 -19.39 -24.44 -12.66
CA PHE A 247 -20.60 -24.84 -11.98
C PHE A 247 -21.66 -25.31 -13.00
N ASP A 248 -22.54 -26.21 -12.57
CA ASP A 248 -23.58 -26.82 -13.39
C ASP A 248 -24.55 -25.75 -13.91
N GLU A 249 -24.74 -25.71 -15.25
CA GLU A 249 -25.58 -24.74 -15.94
C GLU A 249 -27.06 -24.84 -15.51
N ASP A 250 -27.56 -26.04 -15.26
CA ASP A 250 -28.96 -26.27 -14.84
C ASP A 250 -29.17 -25.70 -13.42
N ILE A 251 -28.19 -25.89 -12.49
CA ILE A 251 -28.27 -25.39 -11.13
C ILE A 251 -28.17 -23.86 -11.15
N VAL A 252 -27.20 -23.31 -11.89
CA VAL A 252 -27.00 -21.87 -12.01
C VAL A 252 -28.18 -21.16 -12.64
N GLY A 253 -28.87 -21.83 -13.62
CA GLY A 253 -30.08 -21.33 -14.27
C GLY A 253 -31.27 -21.17 -13.31
N ASP A 254 -31.40 -22.07 -12.35
CA ASP A 254 -32.49 -22.04 -11.36
C ASP A 254 -32.27 -21.06 -10.18
N LEU A 255 -31.06 -20.50 -10.02
CA LEU A 255 -30.76 -19.56 -8.96
C LEU A 255 -31.53 -18.23 -9.12
N ALA A 256 -32.04 -17.76 -8.02
CA ALA A 256 -32.73 -16.45 -8.01
C ALA A 256 -31.69 -15.29 -8.15
N ALA A 257 -31.96 -14.37 -9.09
CA ALA A 257 -31.19 -13.14 -9.19
C ALA A 257 -31.31 -12.33 -7.89
N THR A 258 -30.19 -11.77 -7.45
CA THR A 258 -30.15 -10.93 -6.25
C THR A 258 -30.92 -9.64 -6.48
N SER A 259 -31.97 -9.38 -5.69
CA SER A 259 -32.69 -8.12 -5.78
C SER A 259 -31.81 -6.98 -5.22
N ASN A 260 -31.97 -5.77 -5.80
CA ASN A 260 -31.21 -4.59 -5.37
C ASN A 260 -31.55 -4.12 -3.92
N VAL A 261 -32.45 -4.79 -3.27
CA VAL A 261 -32.98 -4.42 -1.94
C VAL A 261 -32.43 -5.31 -0.84
N ASP A 262 -31.78 -6.41 -1.19
CA ASP A 262 -31.28 -7.38 -0.23
C ASP A 262 -29.76 -7.64 -0.41
N GLY A 263 -29.11 -8.08 0.64
CA GLY A 263 -27.71 -8.50 0.63
C GLY A 263 -26.68 -7.37 0.86
N ILE A 264 -25.49 -7.52 0.25
CA ILE A 264 -24.34 -6.60 0.45
C ILE A 264 -24.68 -5.15 0.11
N THR A 265 -25.52 -4.91 -0.92
CA THR A 265 -25.85 -3.58 -1.41
C THR A 265 -26.63 -2.72 -0.41
N THR A 266 -27.24 -3.34 0.57
CA THR A 266 -28.00 -2.65 1.63
C THR A 266 -27.14 -2.33 2.85
N SER A 267 -25.90 -2.82 2.90
CA SER A 267 -24.99 -2.49 3.98
C SER A 267 -24.63 -1.00 3.97
N GLU A 268 -24.61 -0.38 5.13
CA GLU A 268 -24.24 1.02 5.31
C GLU A 268 -22.82 1.29 4.79
N GLU A 269 -21.89 0.33 4.99
CA GLU A 269 -20.52 0.39 4.49
C GLU A 269 -20.45 0.42 2.96
N PHE A 270 -21.20 -0.46 2.29
CA PHE A 270 -21.25 -0.48 0.83
C PHE A 270 -21.77 0.86 0.29
N THR A 271 -22.82 1.39 0.91
CA THR A 271 -23.40 2.68 0.56
C THR A 271 -22.38 3.80 0.76
N ALA A 272 -21.69 3.85 1.91
CA ALA A 272 -20.68 4.87 2.20
C ALA A 272 -19.48 4.79 1.24
N ARG A 273 -19.04 3.58 0.84
CA ARG A 273 -17.96 3.41 -0.15
C ARG A 273 -18.35 3.95 -1.54
N HIS A 274 -19.61 3.86 -1.93
CA HIS A 274 -20.13 4.27 -3.23
C HIS A 274 -20.85 5.62 -3.22
N SER A 275 -21.01 6.27 -2.05
CA SER A 275 -21.68 7.57 -1.93
C SER A 275 -20.99 8.70 -2.71
N TYR A 276 -19.67 8.62 -2.80
CA TYR A 276 -18.85 9.58 -3.54
C TYR A 276 -19.12 9.52 -5.04
N ASP A 277 -19.55 8.37 -5.55
CA ASP A 277 -19.88 8.20 -6.94
C ASP A 277 -21.40 8.37 -7.09
N SER A 278 -21.86 9.49 -7.70
CA SER A 278 -23.29 9.77 -7.89
C SER A 278 -24.02 8.71 -8.76
N THR A 279 -23.28 7.75 -9.27
CA THR A 279 -23.78 6.53 -9.89
C THR A 279 -24.25 5.48 -8.86
N GLY A 280 -24.27 5.84 -7.58
CA GLY A 280 -24.63 5.06 -6.40
C GLY A 280 -25.22 3.70 -6.67
N GLY A 281 -24.35 2.65 -6.61
CA GLY A 281 -24.78 1.29 -6.80
C GLY A 281 -25.64 1.13 -8.05
N ALA A 282 -25.12 1.56 -9.21
CA ALA A 282 -25.80 1.31 -10.48
C ALA A 282 -25.97 -0.20 -10.57
N THR A 283 -27.13 -0.62 -10.19
CA THR A 283 -27.65 -1.92 -10.43
C THR A 283 -27.65 -2.08 -11.92
N ASN A 284 -26.64 -2.77 -12.43
CA ASN A 284 -26.69 -3.27 -13.78
C ASN A 284 -27.85 -4.28 -13.82
N GLN A 285 -29.07 -3.76 -13.94
CA GLN A 285 -30.15 -4.56 -14.44
C GLN A 285 -29.87 -4.73 -15.94
N SER A 286 -28.95 -5.63 -16.23
CA SER A 286 -28.86 -6.14 -17.58
C SER A 286 -30.21 -6.77 -17.91
N SER A 287 -30.70 -6.51 -19.13
CA SER A 287 -31.89 -7.20 -19.62
C SER A 287 -31.57 -8.63 -20.09
N GLU A 288 -30.32 -9.05 -20.00
CA GLU A 288 -29.85 -10.39 -20.39
C GLU A 288 -29.67 -11.25 -19.13
N GLU A 289 -30.28 -12.41 -19.14
CA GLU A 289 -30.29 -13.38 -18.06
C GLU A 289 -28.86 -13.84 -17.68
N SER A 290 -27.96 -13.93 -18.66
CA SER A 290 -26.56 -14.30 -18.47
C SER A 290 -25.76 -13.31 -17.62
N GLU A 291 -26.16 -12.03 -17.59
CA GLU A 291 -25.50 -10.97 -16.82
C GLU A 291 -26.21 -10.64 -15.50
N GLU A 292 -27.23 -11.41 -15.13
CA GLU A 292 -27.86 -11.27 -13.82
C GLU A 292 -26.89 -11.56 -12.69
N LEU A 293 -26.88 -10.70 -11.68
CA LEU A 293 -26.02 -10.84 -10.52
C LEU A 293 -26.63 -11.80 -9.51
N ILE A 294 -25.86 -12.75 -9.07
CA ILE A 294 -26.18 -13.72 -8.02
C ILE A 294 -25.23 -13.48 -6.85
N GLU A 295 -25.79 -13.45 -5.63
CA GLU A 295 -24.99 -13.40 -4.41
C GLU A 295 -24.49 -14.81 -4.08
N VAL A 296 -23.18 -14.96 -4.01
CA VAL A 296 -22.50 -16.23 -3.76
C VAL A 296 -21.75 -16.12 -2.44
N PHE A 297 -21.90 -17.13 -1.62
CA PHE A 297 -21.25 -17.27 -0.33
C PHE A 297 -20.21 -18.39 -0.40
N GLU A 298 -18.97 -18.03 -0.19
CA GLU A 298 -17.86 -18.98 -0.10
C GLU A 298 -17.44 -19.10 1.35
N SER A 299 -17.88 -20.15 2.00
CA SER A 299 -17.77 -20.37 3.44
C SER A 299 -16.69 -21.38 3.77
N TYR A 300 -15.86 -21.06 4.75
CA TYR A 300 -14.76 -21.88 5.27
C TYR A 300 -15.04 -22.24 6.71
N LEU A 301 -15.37 -23.50 6.95
CA LEU A 301 -15.78 -23.98 8.28
C LEU A 301 -15.36 -25.43 8.53
N ASN A 302 -15.30 -25.77 9.80
CA ASN A 302 -15.01 -27.14 10.20
C ASN A 302 -16.30 -27.98 10.20
N LEU A 303 -16.37 -28.97 9.32
CA LEU A 303 -17.48 -29.90 9.21
C LEU A 303 -17.05 -31.34 9.52
N ASP A 304 -17.96 -32.17 10.04
CA ASP A 304 -17.81 -33.62 10.15
C ASP A 304 -18.97 -34.29 9.38
N PRO A 305 -18.90 -34.31 8.03
CA PRO A 305 -20.01 -34.82 7.22
C PRO A 305 -20.32 -36.31 7.47
N LYS A 306 -19.36 -37.05 8.05
CA LYS A 306 -19.47 -38.50 8.28
C LYS A 306 -19.72 -38.85 9.75
N GLU A 307 -20.00 -37.88 10.62
CA GLU A 307 -20.15 -38.06 12.07
C GLU A 307 -19.02 -38.91 12.69
N SER A 308 -17.80 -38.75 12.18
CA SER A 308 -16.63 -39.50 12.63
C SER A 308 -16.11 -39.05 14.01
N GLY A 309 -16.62 -37.91 14.51
CA GLY A 309 -16.15 -37.26 15.73
C GLY A 309 -14.90 -36.39 15.52
N THR A 310 -14.43 -36.25 14.27
CA THR A 310 -13.29 -35.42 13.90
C THR A 310 -13.74 -34.48 12.78
N SER A 311 -13.77 -33.18 13.05
CA SER A 311 -14.09 -32.18 12.02
C SER A 311 -12.87 -31.86 11.19
N LEU A 312 -13.08 -31.68 9.89
CA LEU A 312 -12.09 -31.22 8.91
C LEU A 312 -12.52 -29.85 8.36
N LEU A 313 -11.58 -29.07 7.86
CA LEU A 313 -11.86 -27.81 7.22
C LEU A 313 -12.42 -28.05 5.82
N TYR A 314 -13.59 -27.47 5.54
CA TYR A 314 -14.26 -27.52 4.24
C TYR A 314 -14.43 -26.10 3.70
N LYS A 315 -14.36 -26.00 2.38
CA LYS A 315 -14.84 -24.87 1.61
C LYS A 315 -16.19 -25.26 1.04
N VAL A 316 -17.20 -24.48 1.33
CA VAL A 316 -18.55 -24.67 0.80
C VAL A 316 -18.94 -23.41 0.05
N THR A 317 -19.21 -23.55 -1.24
CA THR A 317 -19.73 -22.48 -2.08
C THR A 317 -21.22 -22.71 -2.29
N HIS A 318 -22.06 -21.74 -1.91
CA HIS A 318 -23.49 -21.82 -2.08
C HIS A 318 -24.09 -20.51 -2.56
N ALA A 319 -25.22 -20.58 -3.22
CA ALA A 319 -26.01 -19.44 -3.61
C ALA A 319 -27.49 -19.69 -3.31
N GLY A 320 -28.10 -18.81 -2.52
CA GLY A 320 -29.44 -19.06 -2.00
C GLY A 320 -29.50 -20.37 -1.20
N SER A 321 -30.37 -21.28 -1.61
CA SER A 321 -30.57 -22.58 -0.95
C SER A 321 -29.85 -23.74 -1.62
N GLU A 322 -29.00 -23.50 -2.61
CA GLU A 322 -28.32 -24.54 -3.38
C GLU A 322 -26.80 -24.52 -3.10
N VAL A 323 -26.22 -25.69 -2.84
CA VAL A 323 -24.77 -25.88 -2.71
C VAL A 323 -24.20 -26.05 -4.11
N LEU A 324 -23.27 -25.18 -4.48
CA LEU A 324 -22.59 -25.26 -5.78
C LEU A 324 -21.34 -26.12 -5.71
N ASP A 325 -20.62 -26.08 -4.58
CA ASP A 325 -19.40 -26.86 -4.38
C ASP A 325 -19.14 -27.10 -2.89
N CYS A 326 -18.60 -28.28 -2.55
CA CYS A 326 -18.22 -28.63 -1.17
C CYS A 326 -16.95 -29.49 -1.18
N GLU A 327 -15.81 -28.88 -0.89
CA GLU A 327 -14.52 -29.55 -0.94
C GLU A 327 -13.74 -29.45 0.39
N PRO A 328 -13.02 -30.51 0.80
CA PRO A 328 -12.12 -30.42 1.95
C PRO A 328 -10.88 -29.62 1.55
N ILE A 329 -10.44 -28.74 2.45
CA ILE A 329 -9.26 -27.90 2.24
C ILE A 329 -8.33 -27.94 3.45
N ASP A 330 -7.07 -27.60 3.24
CA ASP A 330 -6.04 -27.63 4.31
C ASP A 330 -5.81 -26.24 4.94
N TYR A 331 -6.20 -25.17 4.29
CA TYR A 331 -5.95 -23.80 4.74
C TYR A 331 -7.05 -22.83 4.31
N LYS A 332 -7.14 -21.70 5.00
CA LYS A 332 -8.05 -20.60 4.65
C LYS A 332 -7.31 -19.59 3.78
N PRO A 333 -7.79 -19.26 2.57
CA PRO A 333 -7.05 -18.47 1.59
C PRO A 333 -7.13 -16.97 1.83
N PHE A 334 -7.03 -16.53 3.07
CA PHE A 334 -7.11 -15.11 3.42
C PHE A 334 -5.91 -14.66 4.23
N SER A 335 -5.40 -13.49 3.90
CA SER A 335 -4.41 -12.77 4.68
C SER A 335 -4.94 -11.40 5.06
N THR A 336 -4.73 -10.99 6.31
CA THR A 336 -5.30 -9.76 6.82
C THR A 336 -4.24 -8.89 7.49
N VAL A 337 -4.42 -7.57 7.41
CA VAL A 337 -3.59 -6.58 8.11
C VAL A 337 -4.46 -5.66 8.94
N CYS A 338 -3.98 -5.30 10.13
CA CYS A 338 -4.63 -4.34 11.02
C CYS A 338 -3.59 -3.34 11.51
N PRO A 339 -3.80 -2.01 11.39
CA PRO A 339 -2.77 -1.03 11.73
C PRO A 339 -2.48 -0.94 13.23
N ILE A 340 -3.50 -1.10 14.07
CA ILE A 340 -3.39 -1.03 15.53
C ILE A 340 -4.14 -2.23 16.11
N PRO A 341 -3.47 -3.41 16.21
CA PRO A 341 -4.12 -4.60 16.73
C PRO A 341 -4.44 -4.47 18.22
N ILE A 342 -5.63 -4.95 18.59
CA ILE A 342 -6.05 -5.07 19.98
C ILE A 342 -5.83 -6.53 20.41
N PRO A 343 -5.11 -6.79 21.50
CA PRO A 343 -4.90 -8.16 21.97
C PRO A 343 -6.22 -8.92 22.13
N HIS A 344 -6.23 -10.16 21.63
CA HIS A 344 -7.37 -11.09 21.72
C HIS A 344 -8.62 -10.70 20.92
N LYS A 345 -8.51 -9.75 19.98
CA LYS A 345 -9.59 -9.37 19.08
C LYS A 345 -9.08 -9.40 17.63
N PHE A 346 -9.93 -9.82 16.71
CA PHE A 346 -9.63 -9.77 15.27
C PHE A 346 -9.64 -8.32 14.76
N PHE A 347 -10.69 -7.58 15.08
CA PHE A 347 -10.77 -6.16 14.71
C PHE A 347 -10.05 -5.28 15.72
N GLY A 348 -9.05 -4.56 15.24
CA GLY A 348 -8.33 -3.55 16.02
C GLY A 348 -8.90 -2.15 15.81
N LEU A 349 -8.04 -1.14 15.90
CA LEU A 349 -8.37 0.26 15.64
C LEU A 349 -7.80 0.70 14.29
N SER A 350 -8.57 1.52 13.58
CA SER A 350 -8.08 2.19 12.37
C SER A 350 -7.32 3.47 12.71
N VAL A 351 -6.55 3.98 11.74
CA VAL A 351 -5.96 5.32 11.88
C VAL A 351 -7.05 6.39 11.80
N ALA A 352 -8.08 6.18 10.98
CA ALA A 352 -9.23 7.07 10.88
C ALA A 352 -9.85 7.36 12.25
N GLU A 353 -10.14 6.31 13.05
CA GLU A 353 -10.74 6.45 14.39
C GLU A 353 -9.88 7.28 15.37
N THR A 354 -8.56 7.27 15.18
CA THR A 354 -7.66 8.06 16.05
C THR A 354 -7.70 9.56 15.75
N VAL A 355 -8.28 9.96 14.62
CA VAL A 355 -8.28 11.35 14.11
C VAL A 355 -9.69 11.93 13.98
N GLU A 356 -10.73 11.11 13.89
CA GLU A 356 -12.11 11.55 13.65
C GLU A 356 -12.61 12.59 14.66
N ASP A 357 -12.30 12.41 15.96
CA ASP A 357 -12.66 13.37 17.02
C ASP A 357 -12.02 14.74 16.79
N ILE A 358 -10.77 14.75 16.32
CA ILE A 358 -10.01 15.97 16.03
C ILE A 358 -10.63 16.66 14.80
N GLN A 359 -10.97 15.92 13.76
CA GLN A 359 -11.60 16.45 12.56
C GLN A 359 -12.93 17.15 12.87
N LEU A 360 -13.76 16.53 13.71
CA LEU A 360 -15.03 17.10 14.17
C LEU A 360 -14.81 18.43 14.91
N ILE A 361 -13.88 18.44 15.86
CA ILE A 361 -13.57 19.65 16.66
C ILE A 361 -13.01 20.75 15.76
N ARG A 362 -12.05 20.44 14.89
CA ARG A 362 -11.45 21.42 13.99
C ARG A 362 -12.44 21.98 12.98
N SER A 363 -13.31 21.14 12.42
CA SER A 363 -14.38 21.57 11.52
C SER A 363 -15.34 22.53 12.25
N THR A 364 -15.75 22.21 13.46
CA THR A 364 -16.63 23.06 14.27
C THR A 364 -15.97 24.41 14.61
N LEU A 365 -14.69 24.39 14.98
CA LEU A 365 -13.94 25.63 15.24
C LEU A 365 -13.79 26.47 13.97
N THR A 366 -13.49 25.84 12.84
CA THR A 366 -13.34 26.52 11.54
C THR A 366 -14.68 27.15 11.10
N ARG A 367 -15.80 26.43 11.24
CA ARG A 367 -17.16 26.96 10.97
C ARG A 367 -17.44 28.18 11.82
N ASN A 368 -17.19 28.11 13.13
CA ASN A 368 -17.40 29.24 14.03
C ASN A 368 -16.54 30.46 13.67
N LEU A 369 -15.28 30.24 13.25
CA LEU A 369 -14.39 31.30 12.76
C LEU A 369 -14.93 31.95 11.50
N LEU A 370 -15.36 31.16 10.52
CA LEU A 370 -15.92 31.63 9.27
C LEU A 370 -17.22 32.41 9.50
N ASP A 371 -18.13 31.87 10.33
CA ASP A 371 -19.40 32.52 10.65
C ASP A 371 -19.17 33.86 11.33
N ASN A 372 -18.23 33.92 12.29
CA ASN A 372 -17.87 35.18 12.92
C ASN A 372 -17.28 36.19 11.92
N MET A 373 -16.43 35.74 11.01
CA MET A 373 -15.87 36.56 9.95
C MET A 373 -16.96 37.08 9.00
N TYR A 374 -17.93 36.25 8.62
CA TYR A 374 -19.07 36.65 7.82
C TYR A 374 -19.94 37.69 8.55
N LEU A 375 -20.20 37.47 9.86
CA LEU A 375 -20.96 38.42 10.67
C LEU A 375 -20.22 39.74 10.90
N ALA A 376 -18.88 39.69 10.99
CA ALA A 376 -18.06 40.90 11.09
C ALA A 376 -18.06 41.71 9.79
N ASN A 377 -18.03 41.03 8.64
CA ASN A 377 -18.04 41.68 7.33
C ASN A 377 -19.47 42.12 6.93
N ASN A 378 -20.48 41.36 7.29
CA ASN A 378 -21.90 41.64 7.03
C ASN A 378 -22.65 41.87 8.35
N GLY A 379 -22.34 42.95 9.03
CA GLY A 379 -22.89 43.27 10.35
C GLY A 379 -24.41 43.34 10.33
N ARG A 380 -25.04 42.85 11.40
CA ARG A 380 -26.47 42.98 11.61
C ARG A 380 -26.80 44.38 12.11
N PHE A 381 -27.92 44.90 11.64
CA PHE A 381 -28.42 46.21 12.05
C PHE A 381 -29.76 46.07 12.74
N GLN A 382 -29.93 46.79 13.84
CA GLN A 382 -31.23 47.00 14.44
C GLN A 382 -31.86 48.20 13.76
N VAL A 383 -33.04 48.00 13.19
CA VAL A 383 -33.75 48.97 12.40
C VAL A 383 -35.08 49.31 13.07
N VAL A 384 -35.41 50.59 13.21
CA VAL A 384 -36.74 51.02 13.61
C VAL A 384 -37.62 50.98 12.38
N GLU A 385 -38.70 50.19 12.42
CA GLU A 385 -39.60 49.97 11.30
C GLU A 385 -40.20 51.30 10.79
N GLY A 386 -40.19 51.46 9.46
CA GLY A 386 -40.72 52.66 8.78
C GLY A 386 -39.83 53.92 8.85
N GLN A 387 -38.64 53.85 9.52
CA GLN A 387 -37.74 54.99 9.62
C GLN A 387 -36.44 54.83 8.79
N VAL A 388 -36.20 53.67 8.24
CA VAL A 388 -35.00 53.37 7.42
C VAL A 388 -35.46 52.82 6.05
N ASN A 389 -34.78 53.20 5.01
CA ASN A 389 -34.95 52.57 3.69
C ASN A 389 -34.27 51.21 3.68
N ILE A 390 -35.06 50.14 3.68
CA ILE A 390 -34.59 48.78 3.74
C ILE A 390 -33.83 48.38 2.46
N ASP A 391 -34.24 48.88 1.27
CA ASP A 391 -33.60 48.59 0.00
C ASP A 391 -32.17 49.15 -0.05
N ASP A 392 -31.95 50.37 0.52
CA ASP A 392 -30.61 50.94 0.65
C ASP A 392 -29.72 50.13 1.60
N LEU A 393 -30.32 49.57 2.65
CA LEU A 393 -29.61 48.74 3.64
C LEU A 393 -29.24 47.35 3.11
N LEU A 394 -30.14 46.74 2.31
CA LEU A 394 -29.91 45.45 1.67
C LEU A 394 -28.89 45.52 0.53
N THR A 395 -28.70 46.71 -0.06
CA THR A 395 -27.71 46.92 -1.12
C THR A 395 -26.34 47.20 -0.51
N ASN A 396 -25.62 46.14 -0.09
CA ASN A 396 -24.29 46.22 0.55
C ASN A 396 -23.20 46.45 -0.53
N ARG A 397 -22.92 47.70 -0.87
CA ARG A 397 -21.83 48.08 -1.78
C ARG A 397 -20.87 49.09 -1.12
N PRO A 398 -19.57 49.04 -1.42
CA PRO A 398 -18.61 50.04 -0.91
C PRO A 398 -19.07 51.47 -1.27
N GLY A 399 -19.12 52.36 -0.28
CA GLY A 399 -19.56 53.73 -0.46
C GLY A 399 -21.07 53.92 -0.62
N GLY A 400 -21.89 52.90 -0.37
CA GLY A 400 -23.33 53.00 -0.36
C GLY A 400 -23.85 53.94 0.75
N ILE A 401 -24.94 54.63 0.47
CA ILE A 401 -25.61 55.55 1.40
C ILE A 401 -26.95 54.96 1.83
N VAL A 402 -27.17 54.82 3.12
CA VAL A 402 -28.43 54.37 3.70
C VAL A 402 -29.25 55.58 4.17
N ARG A 403 -30.45 55.77 3.63
CA ARG A 403 -31.32 56.90 3.98
C ARG A 403 -32.15 56.56 5.23
N THR A 404 -32.01 57.41 6.25
CA THR A 404 -32.73 57.26 7.51
C THR A 404 -33.52 58.53 7.84
N ARG A 405 -34.66 58.43 8.49
CA ARG A 405 -35.46 59.59 8.95
C ARG A 405 -34.95 60.14 10.28
N SER A 406 -34.25 59.34 11.07
CA SER A 406 -33.69 59.72 12.36
C SER A 406 -32.29 59.12 12.50
N PRO A 407 -31.31 59.83 13.11
CA PRO A 407 -29.99 59.32 13.33
C PRO A 407 -29.92 58.04 14.21
N GLN A 408 -30.92 57.81 15.01
CA GLN A 408 -30.98 56.62 15.92
C GLN A 408 -31.83 55.48 15.35
N ALA A 409 -32.37 55.63 14.13
CA ALA A 409 -33.22 54.63 13.49
C ALA A 409 -32.45 53.37 13.03
N LEU A 410 -31.14 53.48 12.87
CA LEU A 410 -30.27 52.41 12.46
C LEU A 410 -29.10 52.29 13.47
N GLN A 411 -29.01 51.14 14.08
CA GLN A 411 -27.95 50.85 15.04
C GLN A 411 -27.24 49.53 14.62
N PRO A 412 -25.89 49.52 14.49
CA PRO A 412 -25.19 48.28 14.25
C PRO A 412 -25.21 47.40 15.52
N ILE A 413 -25.53 46.13 15.33
CA ILE A 413 -25.37 45.11 16.41
C ILE A 413 -23.89 44.73 16.40
N GLN A 414 -23.20 45.02 17.48
CA GLN A 414 -21.78 44.72 17.58
C GLN A 414 -21.55 43.18 17.62
N THR A 415 -20.87 42.67 16.64
CA THR A 415 -20.34 41.29 16.67
C THR A 415 -19.00 41.31 17.42
N PRO A 416 -18.78 40.47 18.42
CA PRO A 416 -17.47 40.40 19.09
C PRO A 416 -16.38 40.12 18.07
N ALA A 417 -15.28 40.85 18.15
CA ALA A 417 -14.14 40.58 17.30
C ALA A 417 -13.56 39.19 17.57
N LEU A 418 -13.10 38.53 16.51
CA LEU A 418 -12.34 37.28 16.61
C LEU A 418 -11.16 37.45 17.57
N GLN A 419 -11.10 36.61 18.57
CA GLN A 419 -9.99 36.63 19.53
C GLN A 419 -8.88 35.69 19.04
N ASN A 420 -7.62 36.06 19.28
CA ASN A 420 -6.45 35.29 18.84
C ASN A 420 -6.43 33.87 19.36
N TYR A 421 -7.07 33.59 20.50
CA TYR A 421 -7.11 32.23 21.07
C TYR A 421 -7.78 31.18 20.15
N SER A 422 -8.61 31.58 19.22
CA SER A 422 -9.26 30.66 18.27
C SER A 422 -8.25 30.06 17.30
N PHE A 423 -7.26 30.83 16.87
CA PHE A 423 -6.17 30.31 16.02
C PHE A 423 -5.19 29.45 16.83
N GLU A 424 -4.92 29.84 18.09
CA GLU A 424 -4.11 29.04 19.01
C GLU A 424 -4.76 27.68 19.30
N MET A 425 -6.09 27.62 19.40
CA MET A 425 -6.82 26.36 19.55
C MET A 425 -6.72 25.46 18.32
N LEU A 426 -6.77 26.01 17.11
CA LEU A 426 -6.57 25.22 15.89
C LEU A 426 -5.13 24.65 15.83
N GLU A 427 -4.14 25.45 16.18
CA GLU A 427 -2.74 25.00 16.26
C GLU A 427 -2.56 23.95 17.36
N TYR A 428 -3.21 24.11 18.50
CA TYR A 428 -3.18 23.13 19.59
C TYR A 428 -3.72 21.76 19.13
N TRP A 429 -4.85 21.72 18.42
CA TRP A 429 -5.43 20.48 17.91
C TRP A 429 -4.59 19.87 16.78
N ASP A 430 -3.91 20.69 15.97
CA ASP A 430 -2.96 20.20 14.97
C ASP A 430 -1.74 19.53 15.63
N ASN A 431 -1.24 20.08 16.72
CA ASN A 431 -0.18 19.48 17.53
C ASN A 431 -0.64 18.14 18.17
N ILE A 432 -1.89 18.05 18.65
CA ILE A 432 -2.44 16.77 19.15
C ILE A 432 -2.53 15.75 18.05
N LYS A 433 -3.03 16.12 16.85
CA LYS A 433 -3.09 15.25 15.67
C LYS A 433 -1.70 14.70 15.34
N SER A 434 -0.73 15.58 15.25
CA SER A 434 0.67 15.23 14.99
C SER A 434 1.25 14.28 16.05
N GLY A 435 0.94 14.51 17.32
CA GLY A 435 1.36 13.64 18.42
C GLY A 435 0.70 12.25 18.40
N ARG A 436 -0.57 12.17 17.97
CA ARG A 436 -1.30 10.89 17.86
C ARG A 436 -0.88 10.06 16.66
N THR A 437 -0.63 10.68 15.53
CA THR A 437 -0.42 9.99 14.25
C THR A 437 1.06 9.84 13.88
N GLY A 438 1.92 10.72 14.42
CA GLY A 438 3.31 10.84 13.99
C GLY A 438 3.48 11.66 12.70
N VAL A 439 2.37 12.07 12.07
CA VAL A 439 2.38 12.92 10.88
C VAL A 439 2.45 14.36 11.31
N ASN A 440 3.56 15.03 11.03
CA ASN A 440 3.77 16.42 11.40
C ASN A 440 4.28 17.26 10.20
N PRO A 441 4.18 18.60 10.22
CA PRO A 441 4.67 19.46 9.14
C PRO A 441 6.15 19.29 8.83
N ALA A 442 6.97 18.85 9.79
CA ALA A 442 8.38 18.59 9.57
C ALA A 442 8.62 17.32 8.74
N THR A 443 7.80 16.26 8.96
CA THR A 443 7.85 15.04 8.13
C THR A 443 7.36 15.29 6.70
N GLN A 444 6.54 16.33 6.53
CA GLN A 444 6.00 16.75 5.23
C GLN A 444 6.93 17.67 4.44
N GLY A 445 8.09 18.10 5.01
CA GLY A 445 8.99 19.04 4.37
C GLY A 445 8.47 20.49 4.30
N LEU A 446 7.35 20.79 4.94
CA LEU A 446 6.64 22.08 4.87
C LEU A 446 6.94 23.01 6.06
N SER A 447 7.77 22.60 7.02
CA SER A 447 8.03 23.42 8.21
C SER A 447 8.96 24.59 7.92
N ALA A 448 8.40 25.79 7.93
CA ALA A 448 9.19 27.03 7.87
C ALA A 448 10.14 27.20 9.07
N ASP A 449 9.87 26.52 10.19
CA ASP A 449 10.73 26.54 11.38
C ASP A 449 12.00 25.72 11.20
N VAL A 450 11.98 24.68 10.37
CA VAL A 450 13.17 23.91 9.97
C VAL A 450 14.14 24.75 9.14
N LEU A 451 13.63 25.76 8.44
CA LEU A 451 14.42 26.69 7.64
C LEU A 451 14.96 27.86 8.47
N LYS A 452 14.54 28.03 9.73
CA LYS A 452 15.09 29.05 10.61
C LYS A 452 16.50 28.65 11.06
N SER A 453 17.45 29.57 10.92
CA SER A 453 18.90 29.39 11.02
C SER A 453 19.47 28.93 12.38
N HIS A 454 18.64 28.43 13.30
CA HIS A 454 19.07 28.02 14.65
C HIS A 454 18.77 26.53 14.99
N VAL A 455 18.22 25.75 14.06
CA VAL A 455 17.95 24.31 14.30
C VAL A 455 19.16 23.54 13.78
N THR A 456 19.79 22.75 14.63
CA THR A 456 20.89 21.86 14.22
C THR A 456 20.39 20.72 13.36
N ALA A 457 21.19 20.29 12.37
CA ALA A 457 20.86 19.14 11.51
C ALA A 457 20.46 17.90 12.34
N GLY A 458 21.10 17.65 13.48
CA GLY A 458 20.75 16.56 14.37
C GLY A 458 19.37 16.67 15.03
N ALA A 459 18.90 17.90 15.32
CA ALA A 459 17.55 18.09 15.86
C ALA A 459 16.47 17.86 14.79
N ILE A 460 16.75 18.23 13.54
CA ILE A 460 15.87 17.97 12.39
C ILE A 460 15.78 16.46 12.14
N THR A 461 16.91 15.77 12.08
CA THR A 461 16.97 14.31 11.91
C THR A 461 16.25 13.60 13.04
N GLY A 462 16.46 14.01 14.30
CA GLY A 462 15.78 13.43 15.45
C GLY A 462 14.26 13.64 15.44
N ALA A 463 13.77 14.80 14.99
CA ALA A 463 12.33 15.05 14.87
C ALA A 463 11.69 14.22 13.73
N LEU A 464 12.40 14.07 12.61
CA LEU A 464 11.99 13.22 11.48
C LEU A 464 11.93 11.75 11.92
N THR A 465 12.96 11.25 12.57
CA THR A 465 13.04 9.85 13.05
C THR A 465 11.93 9.52 14.05
N ASN A 466 11.66 10.42 15.01
CA ASN A 466 10.59 10.20 15.99
C ASN A 466 9.18 10.21 15.38
N GLY A 467 8.92 11.03 14.36
CA GLY A 467 7.66 11.05 13.64
C GLY A 467 7.44 9.78 12.82
N GLN A 468 8.50 9.26 12.21
CA GLN A 468 8.46 8.05 11.38
C GLN A 468 8.29 6.77 12.21
N GLY A 469 8.70 6.74 13.48
CA GLY A 469 8.65 5.53 14.32
C GLY A 469 7.25 4.92 14.49
N ARG A 470 6.17 5.71 14.41
CA ARG A 470 4.79 5.18 14.44
C ARG A 470 4.41 4.52 13.13
N ILE A 471 4.74 5.14 12.01
CA ILE A 471 4.48 4.58 10.68
C ILE A 471 5.28 3.30 10.50
N GLU A 472 6.52 3.28 10.97
CA GLU A 472 7.38 2.11 10.99
C GLU A 472 6.80 0.97 11.83
N LEU A 473 6.23 1.27 13.00
CA LEU A 473 5.57 0.26 13.82
C LEU A 473 4.37 -0.37 13.09
N ILE A 474 3.53 0.46 12.43
CA ILE A 474 2.41 -0.04 11.62
C ILE A 474 2.95 -0.89 10.46
N ALA A 475 4.00 -0.45 9.79
CA ALA A 475 4.63 -1.21 8.72
C ALA A 475 5.15 -2.58 9.20
N ARG A 476 5.78 -2.63 10.38
CA ARG A 476 6.23 -3.90 10.98
C ARG A 476 5.05 -4.82 11.31
N VAL A 477 3.96 -4.28 11.86
CA VAL A 477 2.75 -5.07 12.11
C VAL A 477 2.20 -5.62 10.80
N PHE A 478 2.10 -4.81 9.76
CA PHE A 478 1.66 -5.26 8.44
C PHE A 478 2.57 -6.33 7.84
N ALA A 479 3.88 -6.15 7.99
CA ALA A 479 4.88 -7.11 7.55
C ALA A 479 4.69 -8.48 8.21
N ASP A 480 4.67 -8.51 9.54
CA ASP A 480 4.64 -9.75 10.30
C ASP A 480 3.29 -10.49 10.24
N THR A 481 2.19 -9.75 10.00
CA THR A 481 0.85 -10.35 9.94
C THR A 481 0.43 -10.72 8.53
N GLY A 482 0.05 -9.75 7.70
CA GLY A 482 -0.56 -10.00 6.40
C GLY A 482 0.46 -10.24 5.30
N VAL A 483 1.47 -9.37 5.16
CA VAL A 483 2.41 -9.47 4.02
C VAL A 483 3.17 -10.79 4.04
N ARG A 484 3.67 -11.20 5.21
CA ARG A 484 4.33 -12.51 5.39
C ARG A 484 3.41 -13.66 4.96
N ASN A 485 2.16 -13.62 5.39
CA ASN A 485 1.18 -14.67 5.06
C ASN A 485 0.84 -14.71 3.57
N ILE A 486 0.72 -13.55 2.90
CA ILE A 486 0.52 -13.49 1.45
C ILE A 486 1.66 -14.22 0.72
N PHE A 487 2.90 -13.91 1.02
CA PHE A 487 4.05 -14.51 0.35
C PHE A 487 4.22 -15.99 0.68
N LYS A 488 3.95 -16.41 1.92
CA LYS A 488 3.92 -17.81 2.32
C LYS A 488 2.83 -18.59 1.56
N SER A 489 1.68 -17.99 1.38
CA SER A 489 0.57 -18.60 0.62
C SER A 489 0.87 -18.72 -0.87
N ILE A 490 1.49 -17.69 -1.48
CA ILE A 490 1.94 -17.78 -2.87
C ILE A 490 2.95 -18.93 -3.03
N TYR A 491 3.90 -19.04 -2.11
CA TYR A 491 4.88 -20.12 -2.10
C TYR A 491 4.21 -21.50 -2.06
N ASN A 492 3.27 -21.70 -1.14
CA ASN A 492 2.55 -22.97 -0.99
C ASN A 492 1.69 -23.29 -2.23
N LEU A 493 1.02 -22.29 -2.80
CA LEU A 493 0.22 -22.47 -4.02
C LEU A 493 1.10 -22.85 -5.22
N VAL A 494 2.21 -22.16 -5.42
CA VAL A 494 3.18 -22.47 -6.48
C VAL A 494 3.73 -23.87 -6.30
N GLN A 495 4.14 -24.25 -5.10
CA GLN A 495 4.69 -25.57 -4.82
C GLN A 495 3.65 -26.68 -5.08
N ARG A 496 2.37 -26.46 -4.69
CA ARG A 496 1.32 -27.46 -4.79
C ARG A 496 0.82 -27.68 -6.21
N PHE A 497 0.64 -26.60 -6.98
CA PHE A 497 -0.02 -26.66 -8.27
C PHE A 497 0.92 -26.54 -9.47
N GLU A 498 2.11 -25.95 -9.29
CA GLU A 498 3.02 -25.71 -10.40
C GLU A 498 4.08 -26.82 -10.53
N ASN A 499 3.69 -27.94 -11.13
CA ASN A 499 4.55 -29.13 -11.28
C ASN A 499 5.49 -29.09 -12.49
N ARG A 500 5.51 -28.01 -13.29
CA ARG A 500 6.32 -27.92 -14.51
C ARG A 500 7.49 -26.98 -14.33
N LYS A 501 8.66 -27.40 -14.81
CA LYS A 501 9.83 -26.52 -14.90
C LYS A 501 9.53 -25.36 -15.83
N LYS A 502 9.60 -24.16 -15.33
CA LYS A 502 9.40 -22.92 -16.10
C LYS A 502 10.72 -22.17 -16.26
N ILE A 503 10.91 -21.59 -17.45
CA ILE A 503 11.98 -20.62 -17.67
C ILE A 503 11.38 -19.24 -17.55
N VAL A 504 11.70 -18.56 -16.48
CA VAL A 504 11.17 -17.21 -16.21
C VAL A 504 12.29 -16.20 -16.32
N ARG A 505 11.99 -15.08 -16.96
CA ARG A 505 12.92 -13.95 -17.02
C ARG A 505 12.78 -13.09 -15.77
N VAL A 506 13.68 -13.29 -14.81
CA VAL A 506 13.75 -12.51 -13.59
C VAL A 506 15.01 -11.62 -13.66
N HIS A 507 14.86 -10.32 -13.42
CA HIS A 507 15.97 -9.35 -13.42
C HIS A 507 16.88 -9.40 -14.66
N ASN A 508 16.30 -9.55 -15.86
CA ASN A 508 17.03 -9.67 -17.14
C ASN A 508 17.84 -10.96 -17.34
N GLN A 509 17.76 -11.92 -16.44
CA GLN A 509 18.33 -13.27 -16.55
C GLN A 509 17.23 -14.30 -16.73
N PHE A 510 17.47 -15.32 -17.53
CA PHE A 510 16.58 -16.47 -17.63
C PHE A 510 16.96 -17.45 -16.54
N ALA A 511 16.10 -17.62 -15.55
CA ALA A 511 16.25 -18.62 -14.52
C ALA A 511 15.33 -19.80 -14.81
N GLN A 512 15.86 -21.00 -14.73
CA GLN A 512 15.06 -22.21 -14.75
C GLN A 512 14.59 -22.45 -13.32
N ILE A 513 13.28 -22.44 -13.13
CA ILE A 513 12.63 -22.61 -11.82
C ILE A 513 11.99 -23.97 -11.81
N ASP A 514 12.24 -24.71 -10.74
CA ASP A 514 11.69 -26.04 -10.51
C ASP A 514 10.96 -26.06 -9.15
N PRO A 515 9.67 -25.69 -9.09
CA PRO A 515 8.94 -25.64 -7.84
C PRO A 515 8.81 -27.00 -7.14
N SER A 516 8.89 -28.11 -7.89
CA SER A 516 8.82 -29.45 -7.33
C SER A 516 10.02 -29.85 -6.46
N SER A 517 11.11 -29.08 -6.57
CA SER A 517 12.31 -29.27 -5.75
C SER A 517 12.27 -28.49 -4.41
N TRP A 518 11.26 -27.64 -4.22
CA TRP A 518 11.16 -26.82 -3.01
C TRP A 518 10.65 -27.66 -1.84
N LYS A 519 11.15 -27.38 -0.64
CA LYS A 519 10.66 -28.03 0.59
C LYS A 519 9.38 -27.37 1.08
N GLU A 520 8.57 -28.12 1.82
CA GLU A 520 7.28 -27.65 2.36
C GLU A 520 7.44 -26.52 3.38
N ASP A 521 8.56 -26.45 4.12
CA ASP A 521 8.79 -25.46 5.17
C ASP A 521 10.08 -24.65 4.92
N LEU A 522 10.00 -23.55 4.20
CA LEU A 522 11.03 -22.51 4.20
C LEU A 522 10.59 -21.36 5.12
N ASP A 523 11.51 -20.85 5.93
CA ASP A 523 11.22 -19.68 6.74
C ASP A 523 11.18 -18.41 5.87
N VAL A 524 10.21 -17.56 6.15
CA VAL A 524 9.97 -16.32 5.38
C VAL A 524 10.39 -15.15 6.24
N SER A 525 11.50 -14.53 5.89
CA SER A 525 11.90 -13.26 6.45
C SER A 525 11.47 -12.11 5.56
N ILE A 526 10.90 -11.06 6.17
CA ILE A 526 10.53 -9.86 5.45
C ILE A 526 11.63 -8.83 5.65
N GLU A 527 12.29 -8.45 4.58
CA GLU A 527 13.18 -7.31 4.57
C GLU A 527 12.35 -6.02 4.57
N VAL A 528 11.89 -5.58 5.74
CA VAL A 528 11.30 -4.26 5.91
C VAL A 528 12.43 -3.25 5.74
N GLY A 529 12.48 -2.60 4.59
CA GLY A 529 13.42 -1.50 4.34
C GLY A 529 13.14 -0.36 5.33
N LEU A 530 13.81 -0.39 6.46
CA LEU A 530 13.71 0.61 7.51
C LEU A 530 14.25 1.93 7.00
N GLY A 531 13.37 2.85 6.65
CA GLY A 531 13.56 4.29 6.55
C GLY A 531 14.81 4.87 5.84
N TYR A 532 14.69 6.10 5.37
CA TYR A 532 15.75 6.90 4.71
C TYR A 532 17.09 7.00 5.47
N GLY A 533 17.11 6.73 6.78
CA GLY A 533 18.32 6.73 7.58
C GLY A 533 19.12 5.43 7.53
N ASP A 534 18.46 4.31 7.26
CA ASP A 534 19.12 3.00 7.31
C ASP A 534 19.92 2.69 6.05
N GLN A 535 19.49 3.15 4.88
CA GLN A 535 20.24 2.97 3.65
C GLN A 535 21.57 3.73 3.68
N ASP A 536 21.55 4.97 4.16
CA ASP A 536 22.76 5.76 4.37
C ASP A 536 23.64 5.17 5.50
N ILE A 537 23.02 4.66 6.56
CA ILE A 537 23.73 3.99 7.67
C ILE A 537 24.30 2.64 7.19
N ARG A 538 23.54 1.83 6.45
CA ARG A 538 24.01 0.58 5.85
C ARG A 538 25.15 0.81 4.88
N MET A 539 25.02 1.76 3.99
CA MET A 539 26.09 2.16 3.07
C MET A 539 27.34 2.61 3.80
N ASN A 540 27.18 3.39 4.87
CA ASN A 540 28.31 3.83 5.69
C ASN A 540 28.96 2.66 6.45
N ASN A 541 28.15 1.74 6.97
CA ASN A 541 28.61 0.52 7.62
C ASN A 541 29.31 -0.43 6.64
N LEU A 542 28.72 -0.66 5.45
CA LEU A 542 29.33 -1.46 4.37
C LEU A 542 30.63 -0.83 3.86
N SER A 543 30.66 0.49 3.68
CA SER A 543 31.89 1.21 3.32
C SER A 543 32.97 1.13 4.41
N THR A 544 32.56 1.22 5.67
CA THR A 544 33.47 1.04 6.82
C THR A 544 33.96 -0.41 6.91
N PHE A 545 33.09 -1.36 6.66
CA PHE A 545 33.43 -2.80 6.62
C PHE A 545 34.37 -3.10 5.45
N ALA A 546 34.11 -2.53 4.26
CA ALA A 546 35.01 -2.67 3.09
C ALA A 546 36.41 -2.13 3.38
N THR A 547 36.54 -1.00 4.06
CA THR A 547 37.85 -0.48 4.50
C THR A 547 38.54 -1.35 5.55
N LEU A 548 37.77 -2.01 6.42
CA LEU A 548 38.31 -2.99 7.38
C LEU A 548 38.79 -4.25 6.64
N VAL A 549 38.01 -4.77 5.70
CA VAL A 549 38.36 -5.92 4.87
C VAL A 549 39.66 -5.65 4.08
N GLU A 550 39.80 -4.46 3.48
CA GLU A 550 41.01 -4.05 2.78
C GLU A 550 42.26 -4.03 3.70
N LYS A 551 42.11 -3.49 4.91
CA LYS A 551 43.20 -3.47 5.90
C LYS A 551 43.60 -4.87 6.37
N VAL A 552 42.63 -5.77 6.57
CA VAL A 552 42.88 -7.15 6.98
C VAL A 552 43.50 -7.93 5.83
N ALA A 553 43.06 -7.73 4.59
CA ALA A 553 43.64 -8.35 3.39
C ALA A 553 45.13 -8.00 3.21
N GLN A 554 45.54 -6.78 3.60
CA GLN A 554 46.92 -6.32 3.55
C GLN A 554 47.81 -6.88 4.68
N GLN A 555 47.21 -7.30 5.80
CA GLN A 555 47.95 -7.73 6.99
C GLN A 555 48.01 -9.26 7.19
N THR A 556 47.10 -10.01 6.59
CA THR A 556 46.97 -11.44 6.83
C THR A 556 46.62 -12.17 5.55
N GLU A 557 47.54 -12.95 5.00
CA GLU A 557 47.29 -13.83 3.85
C GLU A 557 46.39 -15.00 4.25
N GLY A 558 45.30 -15.24 3.52
CA GLY A 558 44.47 -16.44 3.61
C GLY A 558 43.15 -16.33 4.39
N ILE A 559 42.82 -15.19 5.00
CA ILE A 559 41.52 -15.00 5.68
C ILE A 559 40.46 -14.49 4.68
N ILE A 560 40.86 -13.74 3.65
CA ILE A 560 39.96 -13.13 2.68
C ILE A 560 40.28 -13.70 1.30
N ASN A 561 39.30 -14.42 0.73
CA ASN A 561 39.40 -14.94 -0.62
C ASN A 561 38.86 -13.90 -1.65
N PRO A 562 39.26 -13.98 -2.92
CA PRO A 562 38.69 -13.14 -3.99
C PRO A 562 37.17 -13.23 -4.10
N ASP A 563 36.59 -14.40 -3.79
CA ASP A 563 35.14 -14.61 -3.74
C ASP A 563 34.47 -13.77 -2.65
N ASN A 564 35.11 -13.61 -1.50
CA ASN A 564 34.58 -12.77 -0.41
C ASN A 564 34.57 -11.29 -0.78
N ILE A 565 35.58 -10.84 -1.50
CA ILE A 565 35.66 -9.46 -2.00
C ILE A 565 34.60 -9.24 -3.10
N TYR A 566 34.43 -10.21 -3.98
CA TYR A 566 33.39 -10.19 -5.00
C TYR A 566 31.99 -10.08 -4.39
N ASN A 567 31.68 -10.92 -3.41
CA ASN A 567 30.39 -10.91 -2.72
C ASN A 567 30.15 -9.58 -1.98
N LEU A 568 31.16 -9.03 -1.32
CA LEU A 568 31.07 -7.73 -0.65
C LEU A 568 30.84 -6.59 -1.66
N MET A 569 31.55 -6.59 -2.80
CA MET A 569 31.36 -5.59 -3.85
C MET A 569 29.97 -5.71 -4.51
N ARG A 570 29.48 -6.92 -4.65
CA ARG A 570 28.13 -7.18 -5.17
C ARG A 570 27.07 -6.62 -4.22
N GLU A 571 27.20 -6.87 -2.93
CA GLU A 571 26.27 -6.36 -1.92
C GLU A 571 26.27 -4.83 -1.83
N ILE A 572 27.46 -4.21 -1.90
CA ILE A 572 27.59 -2.75 -1.97
C ILE A 572 26.90 -2.20 -3.24
N ALA A 573 27.10 -2.83 -4.37
CA ALA A 573 26.52 -2.38 -5.65
C ALA A 573 24.97 -2.57 -5.66
N GLU A 574 24.46 -3.66 -5.11
CA GLU A 574 23.02 -3.90 -4.97
C GLU A 574 22.38 -2.83 -4.04
N GLU A 575 23.00 -2.51 -2.90
CA GLU A 575 22.55 -1.43 -1.99
C GLU A 575 22.66 -0.03 -2.63
N MET A 576 23.60 0.19 -3.53
CA MET A 576 23.68 1.41 -4.36
C MET A 576 22.58 1.50 -5.43
N GLY A 577 21.74 0.49 -5.58
CA GLY A 577 20.66 0.45 -6.57
C GLY A 577 21.14 0.12 -7.98
N ILE A 578 22.34 -0.44 -8.16
CA ILE A 578 22.87 -0.83 -9.46
C ILE A 578 22.21 -2.15 -9.89
N LYS A 579 21.25 -2.04 -10.79
CA LYS A 579 20.59 -3.19 -11.41
C LYS A 579 21.56 -3.84 -12.40
N ASN A 580 21.92 -5.09 -12.24
CA ASN A 580 22.87 -5.88 -13.05
C ASN A 580 24.35 -5.70 -12.66
N VAL A 581 24.67 -6.03 -11.46
CA VAL A 581 26.05 -6.01 -10.94
C VAL A 581 26.99 -6.89 -11.77
N ASP A 582 26.48 -8.01 -12.30
CA ASP A 582 27.26 -8.98 -13.13
C ASP A 582 27.80 -8.40 -14.44
N LYS A 583 27.30 -7.23 -14.87
CA LYS A 583 27.87 -6.49 -16.03
C LYS A 583 29.14 -5.72 -15.69
N PHE A 584 29.31 -5.39 -14.42
CA PHE A 584 30.41 -4.54 -13.95
C PHE A 584 31.48 -5.33 -13.21
N ILE A 585 31.08 -6.43 -12.56
CA ILE A 585 31.95 -7.25 -11.72
C ILE A 585 31.70 -8.70 -12.09
N SER A 586 32.74 -9.40 -12.54
CA SER A 586 32.67 -10.84 -12.84
C SER A 586 33.20 -11.66 -11.65
N PRO A 587 32.65 -12.86 -11.39
CA PRO A 587 33.17 -13.73 -10.36
C PRO A 587 34.64 -14.08 -10.62
N PRO A 588 35.46 -14.21 -9.57
CA PRO A 588 36.87 -14.52 -9.76
C PRO A 588 37.04 -15.87 -10.46
N SER A 589 37.83 -15.91 -11.54
CA SER A 589 38.10 -17.13 -12.25
C SER A 589 39.04 -18.03 -11.43
N GLN A 590 38.75 -19.32 -11.37
CA GLN A 590 39.59 -20.31 -10.66
C GLN A 590 40.94 -20.58 -11.37
N GLU A 591 41.18 -20.01 -12.54
CA GLU A 591 42.45 -20.11 -13.25
C GLU A 591 43.39 -18.97 -12.84
N PRO A 592 44.71 -19.26 -12.60
CA PRO A 592 45.66 -18.20 -12.26
C PRO A 592 45.77 -17.22 -13.42
N PRO A 593 45.67 -15.90 -13.17
CA PRO A 593 45.63 -14.91 -14.22
C PRO A 593 46.94 -14.80 -14.96
N GLU A 594 46.92 -14.91 -16.31
CA GLU A 594 47.99 -14.35 -17.13
C GLU A 594 48.02 -12.82 -16.93
N PRO A 595 49.19 -12.20 -16.77
CA PRO A 595 49.29 -10.77 -16.49
C PRO A 595 48.84 -9.95 -17.69
N ASN A 596 47.59 -9.54 -17.69
CA ASN A 596 46.96 -8.80 -18.78
C ASN A 596 47.01 -7.31 -18.47
N VAL A 597 47.46 -6.51 -19.45
CA VAL A 597 47.54 -5.04 -19.38
C VAL A 597 46.16 -4.39 -19.03
N GLN A 598 45.07 -5.12 -19.30
CA GLN A 598 43.71 -4.72 -18.92
C GLN A 598 43.42 -4.78 -17.41
N GLU A 599 44.03 -5.71 -16.67
CA GLU A 599 43.89 -5.80 -15.20
C GLU A 599 44.56 -4.62 -14.50
N GLN A 600 45.71 -4.17 -15.01
CA GLN A 600 46.35 -2.96 -14.47
C GLN A 600 45.50 -1.68 -14.73
N ALA A 601 44.80 -1.62 -15.87
CA ALA A 601 43.89 -0.52 -16.19
C ALA A 601 42.62 -0.56 -15.32
N MET A 602 42.11 -1.76 -15.01
CA MET A 602 40.92 -1.94 -14.16
C MET A 602 41.23 -1.68 -12.67
N GLN A 603 42.43 -2.11 -12.21
CA GLN A 603 42.93 -1.76 -10.88
C GLN A 603 43.16 -0.24 -10.71
N ALA A 604 43.69 0.40 -11.79
CA ALA A 604 43.81 1.85 -11.79
C ALA A 604 42.46 2.60 -11.83
N GLN A 605 41.46 2.01 -12.50
CA GLN A 605 40.10 2.55 -12.50
C GLN A 605 39.37 2.34 -11.13
N ALA A 606 39.52 1.18 -10.52
CA ALA A 606 39.00 0.92 -9.18
C ALA A 606 39.70 1.80 -8.12
N GLN A 607 41.02 2.01 -8.25
CA GLN A 607 41.76 2.98 -7.44
C GLN A 607 41.29 4.44 -7.68
N ALA A 608 41.01 4.79 -8.94
CA ALA A 608 40.49 6.11 -9.29
C ALA A 608 39.10 6.35 -8.69
N LEU A 609 38.20 5.37 -8.71
CA LEU A 609 36.88 5.40 -8.06
C LEU A 609 37.00 5.46 -6.51
N MET A 610 37.96 4.74 -5.93
CA MET A 610 38.25 4.82 -4.49
C MET A 610 38.82 6.20 -4.12
N ILE A 611 39.67 6.76 -4.97
CA ILE A 611 40.22 8.12 -4.77
C ILE A 611 39.09 9.17 -4.93
N GLU A 612 38.17 8.97 -5.85
CA GLU A 612 37.00 9.87 -6.04
C GLU A 612 36.01 9.79 -4.86
N ALA A 613 35.77 8.59 -4.33
CA ALA A 613 34.99 8.38 -3.10
C ALA A 613 35.70 8.98 -1.88
N GLN A 614 37.04 8.81 -1.75
CA GLN A 614 37.84 9.48 -0.72
C GLN A 614 37.85 11.01 -0.91
N ALA A 615 37.95 11.50 -2.15
CA ALA A 615 37.86 12.92 -2.44
C ALA A 615 36.49 13.51 -2.07
N SER A 616 35.41 12.76 -2.29
CA SER A 616 34.07 13.18 -1.89
C SER A 616 33.91 13.18 -0.35
N GLN A 617 34.48 12.20 0.36
CA GLN A 617 34.53 12.20 1.83
C GLN A 617 35.39 13.33 2.38
N VAL A 618 36.54 13.59 1.78
CA VAL A 618 37.40 14.74 2.15
C VAL A 618 36.68 16.05 1.85
N ALA A 619 35.94 16.16 0.73
CA ALA A 619 35.13 17.32 0.43
C ALA A 619 33.98 17.53 1.43
N ALA A 620 33.35 16.43 1.90
CA ALA A 620 32.36 16.50 2.97
C ALA A 620 32.99 16.91 4.32
N GLN A 621 34.15 16.33 4.67
CA GLN A 621 34.90 16.73 5.88
C GLN A 621 35.41 18.16 5.79
N VAL A 622 35.82 18.64 4.64
CA VAL A 622 36.20 20.04 4.41
C VAL A 622 35.00 20.95 4.63
N LYS A 623 33.81 20.59 4.11
CA LYS A 623 32.57 21.35 4.36
C LYS A 623 32.18 21.40 5.85
N VAL A 624 32.36 20.28 6.56
CA VAL A 624 32.14 20.24 8.02
C VAL A 624 33.15 21.13 8.75
N LYS A 625 34.44 21.03 8.38
CA LYS A 625 35.47 21.91 8.95
C LYS A 625 35.27 23.38 8.56
N GLU A 626 34.83 23.70 7.35
CA GLU A 626 34.44 25.06 6.97
C GLU A 626 33.26 25.58 7.81
N ALA A 627 32.29 24.71 8.11
CA ALA A 627 31.18 25.05 9.01
C ALA A 627 31.64 25.25 10.46
N GLU A 628 32.59 24.42 10.95
CA GLU A 628 33.22 24.58 12.27
C GLU A 628 34.04 25.86 12.35
N ILE A 629 34.85 26.19 11.32
CA ILE A 629 35.59 27.43 11.23
C ILE A 629 34.66 28.64 11.18
N LYS A 630 33.52 28.51 10.49
CA LYS A 630 32.51 29.57 10.42
C LYS A 630 31.81 29.77 11.77
N ALA A 631 31.54 28.67 12.49
CA ALA A 631 31.02 28.72 13.86
C ALA A 631 32.03 29.35 14.83
N ALA A 632 33.32 28.97 14.77
CA ALA A 632 34.37 29.51 15.58
C ALA A 632 34.62 31.02 15.28
N ARG A 633 34.48 31.46 14.02
CA ARG A 633 34.52 32.87 13.65
C ARG A 633 33.37 33.67 14.26
N LEU A 634 32.18 33.12 14.26
CA LEU A 634 30.99 33.73 14.88
C LEU A 634 31.14 33.83 16.42
N GLU A 635 31.76 32.81 17.05
CA GLU A 635 32.09 32.87 18.48
C GLU A 635 33.14 33.93 18.78
N LEU A 636 34.17 34.09 17.93
CA LEU A 636 35.16 35.12 18.04
C LEU A 636 34.56 36.55 17.88
N GLU A 637 33.69 36.73 16.87
CA GLU A 637 32.96 38.01 16.71
C GLU A 637 32.05 38.31 17.91
N ARG A 638 31.41 37.29 18.50
CA ARG A 638 30.65 37.49 19.75
C ARG A 638 31.53 37.88 20.92
N ALA A 639 32.69 37.22 21.08
CA ALA A 639 33.65 37.57 22.11
C ALA A 639 34.21 38.97 21.92
N GLU A 640 34.50 39.42 20.69
CA GLU A 640 34.92 40.79 20.38
C GLU A 640 33.84 41.83 20.68
N ILE A 641 32.57 41.52 20.37
CA ILE A 641 31.42 42.36 20.70
C ILE A 641 31.26 42.46 22.22
N GLU A 642 31.35 41.35 22.95
CA GLU A 642 31.28 41.33 24.41
C GLU A 642 32.45 42.13 25.04
N HIS A 643 33.66 41.93 24.52
CA HIS A 643 34.83 42.69 24.98
C HIS A 643 34.69 44.18 24.71
N THR A 644 34.17 44.55 23.54
CA THR A 644 33.90 45.94 23.17
C THR A 644 32.79 46.54 24.04
N MET A 645 31.80 45.78 24.38
CA MET A 645 30.72 46.19 25.31
C MET A 645 31.23 46.30 26.75
N ALA A 646 32.15 45.44 27.16
CA ALA A 646 32.79 45.52 28.46
C ALA A 646 33.68 46.77 28.57
N LEU A 647 34.50 47.08 27.56
CA LEU A 647 35.32 48.35 27.49
C LEU A 647 34.42 49.58 27.49
N LYS A 648 33.32 49.60 26.76
CA LYS A 648 32.36 50.71 26.82
C LYS A 648 31.71 50.90 28.19
N ARG A 649 31.44 49.74 28.89
CA ARG A 649 30.95 49.83 30.29
C ARG A 649 32.00 50.37 31.26
N GLU A 650 33.29 50.07 31.09
CA GLU A 650 34.36 50.64 31.88
C GLU A 650 34.55 52.11 31.55
N GLU A 651 34.52 52.50 30.27
CA GLU A 651 34.57 53.92 29.84
C GLU A 651 33.43 54.75 30.44
N LEU A 652 32.20 54.18 30.48
CA LEU A 652 31.05 54.80 31.10
C LEU A 652 31.21 54.92 32.64
N LYS A 653 31.86 53.94 33.28
CA LYS A 653 32.16 53.95 34.70
C LYS A 653 33.24 55.03 34.99
N LEU A 654 34.28 55.13 34.16
CA LEU A 654 35.30 56.14 34.27
C LEU A 654 34.74 57.56 34.06
N LYS A 655 33.89 57.80 33.07
CA LYS A 655 33.13 59.03 32.87
C LYS A 655 32.21 59.35 34.03
N GLY A 656 31.59 58.34 34.65
CA GLY A 656 30.79 58.52 35.87
C GLY A 656 31.62 58.95 37.08
N ILE A 657 32.85 58.45 37.17
CA ILE A 657 33.80 58.81 38.19
C ILE A 657 34.37 60.26 37.94
N GLU A 658 34.65 60.62 36.69
CA GLU A 658 35.06 61.98 36.31
C GLU A 658 33.99 63.01 36.61
N LEU A 659 32.72 62.72 36.26
CA LEU A 659 31.56 63.55 36.62
C LEU A 659 31.37 63.66 38.13
N GLY A 660 31.63 62.56 38.88
CA GLY A 660 31.64 62.57 40.36
C GLY A 660 32.75 63.41 40.95
N TYR A 661 33.91 63.45 40.32
CA TYR A 661 35.03 64.26 40.73
C TYR A 661 34.80 65.74 40.42
N GLU A 662 34.20 66.10 39.28
CA GLU A 662 33.80 67.46 38.95
C GLU A 662 32.71 68.02 39.88
N MET A 663 31.78 67.17 40.30
CA MET A 663 30.74 67.55 41.25
C MET A 663 31.29 67.71 42.68
N SER A 664 32.33 66.94 43.08
CA SER A 664 32.97 67.09 44.40
C SER A 664 34.00 68.26 44.48
N SER A 665 34.57 68.70 43.36
CA SER A 665 35.46 69.86 43.27
C SER A 665 34.72 71.20 43.13
N GLY A 666 33.39 71.10 42.74
CA GLY A 666 32.56 72.33 42.64
C GLY A 666 31.95 72.82 43.95
N GLU A 667 31.95 71.99 45.00
CA GLU A 667 31.41 72.37 46.31
C GLU A 667 32.39 73.01 47.28
N ASN A 668 33.67 73.13 46.92
CA ASN A 668 34.70 73.71 47.79
C ASN A 668 35.11 75.14 47.41
N VAL A 669 34.34 75.88 46.62
CA VAL A 669 34.58 77.30 46.32
C VAL A 669 33.30 78.10 46.56
N LYS A 670 32.75 78.06 47.79
CA LYS A 670 31.88 79.12 48.38
C LYS A 670 31.77 78.89 49.88
N ALA A 671 32.85 79.13 50.56
CA ALA A 671 32.84 79.60 51.96
C ALA A 671 34.23 80.23 52.26
N ASN A 672 34.42 81.50 51.84
CA ASN A 672 35.04 82.57 52.51
C ASN A 672 34.88 83.86 51.68
#